data_c5e0b4dada1143f95ca252cb917c0116
#
_entry.id   c5e0b4dada1143f95ca252cb917c0116
#
_cell.length_a   1.000
_cell.length_b   1.000
_cell.length_c   1.000
_cell.angle_alpha   90.00
_cell.angle_beta   90.00
_cell.angle_gamma   90.00
#
_symmetry.space_group_name_H-M   'P 1'
#
loop_
_entity.id
_entity.type
_entity.pdbx_description
1 polymer ?
#
loop_
_entity_poly.entity_id
_entity_poly.type
_entity_poly.pdbx_seq_one_letter_code
_entity_poly.pdbx_strand_id
1 'polypeptide(L)'
;MMIDSFQGISHRTLFYSAVVGVFGLIAVLCATLLPVRAQTAPRGSAANADATVHVDVTPEHILNTIDPDTATGAWMDDLTKAQVDNLTRPETIRAVKNLGWGSITMRNNSELRLSAWHWNENGAWSDPAGKSGYFAGSAELGEPIHYGNSYSLPHRNFMTSGDAPLVAGPQSYWKSNPYLTRHFTGESDALHPQWVVIDMGMARAVDAIHIQWVNPYAVTYVVQYWIGDKNALDWDTGPIGVWTAFPSGTVTSGTGGDVHLRLCDKPVTARFVRVLMSKSSHTPDTHGAQDIRNCVGYALQTLSMGTINAQGTYSVVYPPNGVEPGPSKGPVARESDDEEAAAVFPGSAEDTAGSFCASSIDPWHGADNLVTGGHDMYNGMDNFFTSGLTMGHAALVPCTVIYGTPEDCANEVAYIHKRGYPVVGIEIGEECDGKHTMPEDYGALFCQWADAIHKLTPDAKLGGPVFEGVDKDITLWVDDEGRTSWMSRFIDYLKTHGHLQDLSFMSFEHYPLMVNGFSPPNDWDSLYLEPGIMKHVLRMWREDGVPREIPLIISESGITAGHEGRGYLGVTGRAIWECDAFGTFFEQGGTAFYRPAINDGTGGRWGGGGGPNGGGAYGTPEYTPFMSAHLINFEWLQHSAGPNRIFPASADLMDAAGRKVITAYAVHRPDENWSFMLINHNLNAAHTIRMVIDDANHKQYSLVEPVALVQYCNNPDENKSTTMAPSPAGLYTLPAGSITVLRGKLK
;
A
#
# COMPACT_ATOMS: atom_id res chain seq x y z
N MET A 1 -25.40 -42.01 -5.50
CA MET A 1 -26.82 -41.86 -5.85
C MET A 1 -27.09 -40.38 -5.93
N MET A 2 -27.19 -39.90 -7.15
CA MET A 2 -27.91 -38.73 -7.71
C MET A 2 -27.76 -37.40 -6.99
N ILE A 3 -27.05 -36.40 -7.62
CA ILE A 3 -27.47 -35.51 -8.71
C ILE A 3 -28.57 -34.55 -8.25
N ASP A 4 -28.27 -33.25 -8.23
CA ASP A 4 -28.67 -32.16 -9.13
C ASP A 4 -28.34 -30.80 -8.52
N SER A 5 -27.52 -30.12 -9.19
CA SER A 5 -27.52 -28.83 -9.89
C SER A 5 -28.69 -27.87 -9.62
N PHE A 6 -28.40 -26.63 -9.30
CA PHE A 6 -29.19 -25.48 -9.77
C PHE A 6 -28.33 -24.24 -9.97
N GLN A 7 -28.30 -23.82 -11.22
CA GLN A 7 -27.84 -22.47 -11.64
C GLN A 7 -28.94 -21.44 -11.29
N GLY A 8 -28.52 -20.28 -10.89
CA GLY A 8 -29.37 -19.11 -10.71
C GLY A 8 -28.71 -17.85 -11.25
N ILE A 9 -28.95 -17.56 -12.53
CA ILE A 9 -28.58 -16.30 -13.19
C ILE A 9 -29.57 -15.23 -12.73
N SER A 10 -29.07 -14.11 -12.24
CA SER A 10 -29.88 -12.91 -12.02
C SER A 10 -29.37 -11.78 -12.91
N HIS A 11 -30.14 -11.48 -13.94
CA HIS A 11 -30.04 -10.27 -14.75
C HIS A 11 -30.46 -9.05 -13.94
N ARG A 12 -29.65 -7.99 -13.94
CA ARG A 12 -30.14 -6.62 -13.73
C ARG A 12 -29.87 -5.79 -14.96
N THR A 13 -30.98 -5.40 -15.57
CA THR A 13 -31.15 -4.63 -16.79
C THR A 13 -30.85 -3.14 -16.50
N LEU A 14 -29.95 -2.57 -17.25
CA LEU A 14 -29.76 -1.13 -17.35
C LEU A 14 -30.69 -0.56 -18.41
N PHE A 15 -31.46 0.45 -18.03
CA PHE A 15 -32.14 1.37 -18.96
C PHE A 15 -31.24 2.60 -19.16
N TYR A 16 -30.87 2.87 -20.39
CA TYR A 16 -30.64 4.22 -20.87
C TYR A 16 -31.09 4.34 -22.32
N SER A 17 -31.89 5.36 -22.55
CA SER A 17 -32.62 5.66 -23.76
C SER A 17 -31.72 6.21 -24.87
N ALA A 18 -32.03 5.74 -26.06
CA ALA A 18 -31.48 6.22 -27.32
C ALA A 18 -32.03 7.59 -27.73
N VAL A 19 -31.18 8.39 -28.37
CA VAL A 19 -31.61 9.41 -29.34
C VAL A 19 -30.92 9.14 -30.66
N VAL A 20 -31.76 9.03 -31.66
CA VAL A 20 -31.51 8.64 -33.06
C VAL A 20 -31.01 9.86 -33.85
N GLY A 21 -30.07 9.63 -34.75
CA GLY A 21 -29.73 10.56 -35.82
C GLY A 21 -29.20 9.84 -37.05
N VAL A 22 -30.03 9.72 -38.02
CA VAL A 22 -29.85 9.06 -39.33
C VAL A 22 -29.20 9.99 -40.32
N PHE A 23 -28.27 9.46 -41.14
CA PHE A 23 -27.98 9.79 -42.56
C PHE A 23 -26.73 8.98 -42.93
N GLY A 24 -26.73 8.03 -43.82
CA GLY A 24 -27.24 8.00 -45.17
C GLY A 24 -26.12 7.75 -46.16
N LEU A 25 -25.92 6.56 -46.54
CA LEU A 25 -25.92 5.92 -47.87
C LEU A 25 -24.77 6.17 -48.87
N ILE A 26 -24.21 5.04 -49.34
CA ILE A 26 -23.77 4.65 -50.72
C ILE A 26 -22.41 5.15 -51.20
N ALA A 27 -21.52 4.13 -51.52
CA ALA A 27 -20.81 3.93 -52.78
C ALA A 27 -20.06 2.61 -52.78
N VAL A 28 -20.58 1.64 -53.36
CA VAL A 28 -20.27 0.93 -54.64
C VAL A 28 -18.81 0.56 -54.90
N LEU A 29 -18.63 -0.76 -55.00
CA LEU A 29 -17.46 -1.49 -55.49
C LEU A 29 -16.94 -0.97 -56.85
N CYS A 30 -15.61 -0.95 -56.96
CA CYS A 30 -14.91 -1.27 -58.23
C CYS A 30 -13.61 -1.97 -57.89
N ALA A 31 -13.58 -3.26 -58.16
CA ALA A 31 -12.32 -4.03 -58.20
C ALA A 31 -11.64 -3.81 -59.55
N THR A 32 -10.40 -3.36 -59.54
CA THR A 32 -9.49 -3.49 -60.69
C THR A 32 -8.20 -4.17 -60.26
N LEU A 33 -8.02 -5.36 -60.77
CA LEU A 33 -6.79 -6.13 -60.73
C LEU A 33 -5.70 -5.39 -61.53
N LEU A 34 -4.60 -5.08 -60.87
CA LEU A 34 -3.33 -4.70 -61.53
C LEU A 34 -2.21 -5.68 -61.13
N PRO A 35 -1.34 -6.03 -62.03
CA PRO A 35 -0.36 -7.13 -61.86
C PRO A 35 0.74 -6.77 -60.89
N VAL A 36 1.07 -7.72 -60.01
CA VAL A 36 2.22 -7.66 -59.12
C VAL A 36 3.51 -7.66 -59.97
N ARG A 37 4.18 -6.51 -60.04
CA ARG A 37 5.57 -6.43 -60.48
C ARG A 37 6.44 -6.71 -59.25
N ALA A 38 7.25 -7.72 -59.34
CA ALA A 38 8.33 -8.00 -58.42
C ALA A 38 9.28 -6.78 -58.41
N GLN A 39 9.27 -6.03 -57.33
CA GLN A 39 10.29 -5.01 -57.07
C GLN A 39 11.52 -5.68 -56.48
N THR A 40 12.59 -5.59 -57.20
CA THR A 40 13.95 -5.88 -56.76
C THR A 40 14.25 -5.01 -55.52
N ALA A 41 14.79 -5.64 -54.48
CA ALA A 41 15.21 -4.97 -53.25
C ALA A 41 16.13 -3.78 -53.52
N PRO A 42 15.89 -2.61 -52.95
CA PRO A 42 16.84 -1.50 -53.06
C PRO A 42 18.10 -1.81 -52.23
N ARG A 43 19.23 -1.65 -52.81
CA ARG A 43 20.54 -1.57 -52.12
C ARG A 43 20.47 -0.46 -51.05
N GLY A 44 20.96 -0.80 -49.83
CA GLY A 44 21.07 -0.02 -48.63
C GLY A 44 21.02 1.52 -48.79
N SER A 45 19.86 2.08 -48.43
CA SER A 45 19.85 3.43 -47.92
C SER A 45 20.35 3.39 -46.47
N ALA A 46 21.24 4.32 -46.12
CA ALA A 46 21.55 4.52 -44.70
C ALA A 46 20.25 4.64 -43.93
N ALA A 47 19.99 3.71 -43.00
CA ALA A 47 18.78 3.74 -42.21
C ALA A 47 18.74 5.09 -41.47
N ASN A 48 17.72 5.89 -41.73
CA ASN A 48 17.46 7.07 -40.91
C ASN A 48 16.92 6.61 -39.55
N ALA A 49 17.38 7.24 -38.47
CA ALA A 49 16.82 7.01 -37.17
C ALA A 49 15.41 7.63 -37.08
N ASP A 50 14.47 6.92 -36.44
CA ASP A 50 13.15 7.42 -36.17
C ASP A 50 13.16 8.34 -34.95
N ALA A 51 14.11 8.16 -34.04
CA ALA A 51 14.27 8.87 -32.79
C ALA A 51 15.74 9.03 -32.40
N THR A 52 16.00 10.05 -31.57
CA THR A 52 17.29 10.23 -30.91
C THR A 52 17.14 9.99 -29.42
N VAL A 53 18.03 9.18 -28.84
CA VAL A 53 18.19 9.02 -27.41
C VAL A 53 19.45 9.77 -27.00
N HIS A 54 19.27 10.80 -26.18
CA HIS A 54 20.35 11.59 -25.60
C HIS A 54 20.68 11.07 -24.21
N VAL A 55 21.97 10.89 -23.94
CA VAL A 55 22.50 10.49 -22.63
C VAL A 55 23.60 11.46 -22.23
N ASP A 56 23.44 12.11 -21.11
CA ASP A 56 24.45 12.98 -20.51
C ASP A 56 25.30 12.18 -19.53
N VAL A 57 26.60 12.06 -19.83
CA VAL A 57 27.54 11.31 -18.99
C VAL A 57 28.48 12.19 -18.17
N THR A 58 28.07 13.45 -17.96
CA THR A 58 28.80 14.42 -17.15
C THR A 58 28.81 13.96 -15.68
N PRO A 59 30.01 13.80 -15.07
CA PRO A 59 30.08 13.29 -13.69
C PRO A 59 29.33 14.13 -12.64
N GLU A 60 29.22 15.43 -12.89
CA GLU A 60 28.52 16.37 -12.01
C GLU A 60 27.00 16.35 -12.15
N HIS A 61 26.50 15.67 -13.20
CA HIS A 61 25.07 15.55 -13.48
C HIS A 61 24.49 14.22 -13.01
N ILE A 62 25.14 13.51 -12.10
CA ILE A 62 24.58 12.31 -11.46
C ILE A 62 23.27 12.69 -10.77
N LEU A 63 22.19 12.03 -11.18
CA LEU A 63 20.85 12.25 -10.62
C LEU A 63 20.65 11.53 -9.29
N ASN A 64 21.21 10.32 -9.19
CA ASN A 64 21.11 9.49 -8.01
C ASN A 64 22.26 8.49 -7.93
N THR A 65 22.53 8.00 -6.71
CA THR A 65 23.51 6.94 -6.46
C THR A 65 22.85 5.90 -5.56
N ILE A 66 22.72 4.69 -6.04
CA ILE A 66 22.02 3.61 -5.37
C ILE A 66 22.90 2.39 -5.19
N ASP A 67 22.73 1.69 -4.07
CA ASP A 67 23.24 0.34 -3.87
C ASP A 67 22.09 -0.65 -4.14
N PRO A 68 22.12 -1.42 -5.23
CA PRO A 68 21.02 -2.30 -5.57
C PRO A 68 20.68 -3.35 -4.50
N ASP A 69 21.66 -3.75 -3.67
CA ASP A 69 21.44 -4.71 -2.59
C ASP A 69 20.48 -4.19 -1.51
N THR A 70 20.28 -2.88 -1.44
CA THR A 70 19.35 -2.23 -0.52
C THR A 70 18.29 -1.38 -1.21
N ALA A 71 18.54 -0.97 -2.45
CA ALA A 71 17.64 -0.09 -3.19
C ALA A 71 16.61 -0.84 -4.02
N THR A 72 16.88 -2.06 -4.45
CA THR A 72 15.90 -2.91 -5.12
C THR A 72 15.54 -4.07 -4.22
N GLY A 73 14.29 -4.47 -4.24
CA GLY A 73 13.86 -5.55 -3.38
C GLY A 73 12.50 -6.11 -3.75
N ALA A 74 12.05 -6.99 -2.90
CA ALA A 74 10.75 -7.62 -2.98
C ALA A 74 10.04 -7.50 -1.62
N TRP A 75 8.73 -7.60 -1.63
CA TRP A 75 7.95 -7.61 -0.41
C TRP A 75 7.21 -8.93 -0.24
N MET A 76 6.94 -9.30 0.99
CA MET A 76 6.11 -10.46 1.34
C MET A 76 5.09 -10.08 2.38
N ASP A 77 3.90 -10.62 2.22
CA ASP A 77 2.74 -10.27 3.01
C ASP A 77 1.64 -11.32 2.90
N ASP A 78 0.68 -11.28 3.81
CA ASP A 78 -0.57 -12.07 3.79
C ASP A 78 -0.34 -13.55 3.41
N LEU A 79 0.52 -14.23 4.17
CA LEU A 79 0.95 -15.58 3.86
C LEU A 79 0.14 -16.61 4.64
N THR A 80 -0.38 -17.61 3.94
CA THR A 80 -0.87 -18.83 4.57
C THR A 80 0.27 -19.66 5.16
N LYS A 81 -0.03 -20.57 6.08
CA LYS A 81 0.98 -21.50 6.58
C LYS A 81 1.67 -22.28 5.46
N ALA A 82 0.91 -22.73 4.47
CA ALA A 82 1.48 -23.48 3.34
C ALA A 82 2.44 -22.61 2.52
N GLN A 83 2.14 -21.33 2.36
CA GLN A 83 3.02 -20.37 1.69
C GLN A 83 4.30 -20.13 2.49
N VAL A 84 4.21 -19.94 3.80
CA VAL A 84 5.37 -19.82 4.68
C VAL A 84 6.26 -21.07 4.59
N ASP A 85 5.66 -22.24 4.67
CA ASP A 85 6.40 -23.52 4.56
C ASP A 85 7.07 -23.67 3.19
N ASN A 86 6.43 -23.20 2.13
CA ASN A 86 6.98 -23.24 0.78
C ASN A 86 8.07 -22.17 0.55
N LEU A 87 7.91 -20.96 1.06
CA LEU A 87 8.91 -19.90 0.94
C LEU A 87 10.25 -20.27 1.55
N THR A 88 10.23 -21.02 2.63
CA THR A 88 11.45 -21.42 3.35
C THR A 88 12.11 -22.68 2.80
N ARG A 89 11.55 -23.30 1.75
CA ARG A 89 12.17 -24.43 1.08
C ARG A 89 13.44 -24.02 0.32
N PRO A 90 14.48 -24.83 0.34
CA PRO A 90 15.74 -24.51 -0.35
C PRO A 90 15.59 -24.23 -1.85
N GLU A 91 14.65 -24.91 -2.51
CA GLU A 91 14.36 -24.67 -3.95
C GLU A 91 13.71 -23.32 -4.17
N THR A 92 12.76 -22.90 -3.32
CA THR A 92 12.12 -21.58 -3.41
C THR A 92 13.12 -20.47 -3.12
N ILE A 93 13.92 -20.61 -2.07
CA ILE A 93 15.00 -19.67 -1.74
C ILE A 93 15.96 -19.51 -2.90
N ARG A 94 16.37 -20.61 -3.55
CA ARG A 94 17.22 -20.54 -4.76
C ARG A 94 16.52 -19.81 -5.91
N ALA A 95 15.23 -20.07 -6.11
CA ALA A 95 14.47 -19.39 -7.17
C ALA A 95 14.36 -17.88 -6.91
N VAL A 96 14.05 -17.46 -5.69
CA VAL A 96 14.02 -16.05 -5.27
C VAL A 96 15.39 -15.40 -5.48
N LYS A 97 16.45 -16.07 -5.06
CA LYS A 97 17.84 -15.59 -5.28
C LYS A 97 18.18 -15.41 -6.75
N ASN A 98 17.67 -16.27 -7.62
CA ASN A 98 17.92 -16.18 -9.07
C ASN A 98 17.19 -15.01 -9.72
N LEU A 99 16.25 -14.36 -9.05
CA LEU A 99 15.65 -13.11 -9.52
C LEU A 99 16.57 -11.90 -9.34
N GLY A 100 17.57 -12.02 -8.47
CA GLY A 100 18.57 -10.99 -8.23
C GLY A 100 18.08 -9.79 -7.45
N TRP A 101 16.91 -9.87 -6.82
CA TRP A 101 16.48 -8.81 -5.91
C TRP A 101 17.42 -8.70 -4.71
N GLY A 102 17.63 -7.49 -4.23
CA GLY A 102 18.44 -7.23 -3.05
C GLY A 102 17.68 -7.48 -1.76
N SER A 103 17.24 -6.44 -1.11
CA SER A 103 16.52 -6.51 0.16
C SER A 103 15.13 -7.14 0.01
N ILE A 104 14.62 -7.68 1.10
CA ILE A 104 13.22 -8.10 1.20
C ILE A 104 12.57 -7.31 2.34
N THR A 105 11.38 -6.81 2.13
CA THR A 105 10.56 -6.28 3.20
C THR A 105 9.56 -7.33 3.66
N MET A 106 9.46 -7.51 4.96
CA MET A 106 8.35 -8.20 5.58
C MET A 106 7.32 -7.14 5.92
N ARG A 107 6.18 -7.23 5.28
CA ARG A 107 5.11 -6.26 5.48
C ARG A 107 4.15 -6.72 6.56
N ASN A 108 3.34 -5.80 6.97
CA ASN A 108 2.28 -6.00 7.91
C ASN A 108 0.97 -5.49 7.31
N ASN A 109 0.42 -6.28 6.43
CA ASN A 109 -0.86 -5.98 5.80
C ASN A 109 -2.01 -5.96 6.83
N SER A 110 -1.79 -6.55 7.98
CA SER A 110 -2.73 -6.50 9.06
C SER A 110 -2.02 -6.18 10.37
N GLU A 111 -1.98 -4.92 10.71
CA GLU A 111 -1.49 -4.48 12.04
C GLU A 111 -2.15 -5.24 13.18
N LEU A 112 -3.43 -5.62 13.02
CA LEU A 112 -4.16 -6.41 14.00
C LEU A 112 -3.50 -7.72 14.34
N ARG A 113 -2.93 -8.38 13.35
CA ARG A 113 -2.28 -9.68 13.53
C ARG A 113 -1.00 -9.54 14.32
N LEU A 114 -0.18 -8.55 13.97
CA LEU A 114 1.04 -8.29 14.72
C LEU A 114 0.77 -7.76 16.13
N SER A 115 -0.29 -7.02 16.33
CA SER A 115 -0.67 -6.49 17.64
C SER A 115 -1.07 -7.58 18.65
N ALA A 116 -1.37 -8.79 18.18
CA ALA A 116 -1.61 -9.95 19.04
C ALA A 116 -0.35 -10.45 19.76
N TRP A 117 0.83 -10.05 19.29
CA TRP A 117 2.10 -10.52 19.82
C TRP A 117 2.66 -9.55 20.85
N HIS A 118 3.13 -10.13 21.94
CA HIS A 118 3.84 -9.44 22.98
C HIS A 118 5.30 -9.82 22.94
N TRP A 119 6.16 -8.83 22.75
CA TRP A 119 7.57 -9.03 22.55
C TRP A 119 8.35 -8.82 23.83
N ASN A 120 9.42 -9.58 23.92
CA ASN A 120 10.44 -9.42 24.93
C ASN A 120 11.80 -9.41 24.23
N GLU A 121 12.65 -8.47 24.55
CA GLU A 121 13.98 -8.32 23.93
C GLU A 121 14.86 -9.57 24.06
N ASN A 122 14.56 -10.42 25.03
CA ASN A 122 15.26 -11.69 25.26
C ASN A 122 14.62 -12.87 24.51
N GLY A 123 13.47 -12.70 23.90
CA GLY A 123 12.72 -13.78 23.26
C GLY A 123 12.17 -14.79 24.27
N ALA A 124 11.76 -14.33 25.45
CA ALA A 124 11.20 -15.22 26.46
C ALA A 124 9.75 -15.55 26.17
N TRP A 125 9.39 -16.81 26.37
CA TRP A 125 8.03 -17.32 26.25
C TRP A 125 7.18 -16.93 27.45
N SER A 126 5.88 -16.80 27.26
CA SER A 126 4.91 -16.65 28.34
C SER A 126 4.86 -17.89 29.24
N ASP A 127 5.08 -19.08 28.66
CA ASP A 127 5.37 -20.32 29.38
C ASP A 127 6.73 -20.89 28.94
N PRO A 128 7.84 -20.46 29.55
CA PRO A 128 9.17 -20.92 29.18
C PRO A 128 9.38 -22.44 29.39
N ALA A 129 8.69 -23.03 30.34
CA ALA A 129 8.86 -24.45 30.66
C ALA A 129 8.25 -25.34 29.58
N GLY A 130 7.06 -25.01 29.13
CA GLY A 130 6.36 -25.69 28.03
C GLY A 130 6.80 -25.26 26.66
N LYS A 131 7.56 -24.16 26.54
CA LYS A 131 7.82 -23.44 25.27
C LYS A 131 6.52 -23.16 24.53
N SER A 132 5.52 -22.74 25.27
CA SER A 132 4.18 -22.45 24.77
C SER A 132 3.77 -21.04 25.13
N GLY A 133 2.71 -20.54 24.50
CA GLY A 133 2.28 -19.19 24.65
C GLY A 133 2.93 -18.27 23.60
N TYR A 134 3.13 -17.05 23.94
CA TYR A 134 3.66 -16.01 23.07
C TYR A 134 4.82 -15.27 23.76
N PHE A 135 5.60 -14.57 22.98
CA PHE A 135 6.66 -13.73 23.50
C PHE A 135 6.09 -12.54 24.26
N ALA A 136 6.60 -12.29 25.44
CA ALA A 136 6.15 -11.18 26.26
C ALA A 136 7.10 -9.99 26.16
N GLY A 137 6.55 -8.82 25.96
CA GLY A 137 7.27 -7.55 26.04
C GLY A 137 7.66 -7.16 27.46
N SER A 138 7.04 -7.76 28.46
CA SER A 138 7.39 -7.60 29.88
C SER A 138 7.45 -8.94 30.58
N ALA A 139 8.07 -9.00 31.76
CA ALA A 139 8.12 -10.21 32.60
C ALA A 139 6.72 -10.66 33.05
N GLU A 140 5.77 -9.77 33.07
CA GLU A 140 4.39 -10.02 33.40
C GLU A 140 3.54 -9.64 32.19
N LEU A 141 2.83 -10.62 31.65
CA LEU A 141 1.81 -10.38 30.64
C LEU A 141 0.62 -9.67 31.33
N GLY A 142 0.42 -8.43 30.99
CA GLY A 142 -0.81 -7.74 31.33
C GLY A 142 -1.99 -8.32 30.54
N GLU A 143 -3.18 -8.02 30.96
CA GLU A 143 -4.36 -8.28 30.14
C GLU A 143 -4.19 -7.58 28.78
N PRO A 144 -4.65 -8.19 27.69
CA PRO A 144 -4.63 -7.58 26.36
C PRO A 144 -5.25 -6.20 26.38
N ILE A 145 -4.74 -5.33 25.54
CA ILE A 145 -5.33 -4.00 25.39
C ILE A 145 -6.62 -4.14 24.61
N HIS A 146 -7.72 -3.79 25.24
CA HIS A 146 -9.02 -3.81 24.62
C HIS A 146 -9.37 -2.41 24.08
N TYR A 147 -9.01 -2.13 22.85
CA TYR A 147 -9.39 -0.93 22.12
C TYR A 147 -9.42 -1.21 20.62
N GLY A 148 -10.05 -0.32 19.86
CA GLY A 148 -10.11 -0.38 18.41
C GLY A 148 -10.51 -1.75 17.86
N ASN A 149 -9.55 -2.54 17.53
CA ASN A 149 -9.68 -3.87 16.94
C ASN A 149 -10.35 -4.94 17.82
N SER A 150 -10.25 -4.82 19.13
CA SER A 150 -10.87 -5.79 20.05
C SER A 150 -12.35 -5.53 20.23
N TYR A 151 -12.82 -4.37 19.84
CA TYR A 151 -14.17 -3.91 20.04
C TYR A 151 -14.66 -3.16 18.81
N SER A 152 -15.77 -3.56 18.26
CA SER A 152 -16.36 -2.89 17.12
C SER A 152 -17.84 -2.64 17.32
N LEU A 153 -18.33 -1.61 16.66
CA LEU A 153 -19.76 -1.40 16.56
C LEU A 153 -20.38 -2.53 15.73
N PRO A 154 -21.52 -3.09 16.15
CA PRO A 154 -22.14 -4.24 15.49
C PRO A 154 -22.73 -3.91 14.11
N HIS A 155 -22.42 -2.76 13.54
CA HIS A 155 -23.00 -2.26 12.29
C HIS A 155 -21.90 -1.89 11.28
N ARG A 156 -21.96 -2.49 10.11
CA ARG A 156 -21.00 -2.27 9.05
C ARG A 156 -21.02 -0.89 8.40
N ASN A 157 -21.99 -0.05 8.69
CA ASN A 157 -22.11 1.29 8.12
C ASN A 157 -21.60 2.37 9.08
N PHE A 158 -20.81 1.97 10.08
CA PHE A 158 -20.13 2.88 10.97
C PHE A 158 -18.64 2.87 10.65
N MET A 159 -18.10 4.05 10.39
CA MET A 159 -16.68 4.28 10.31
C MET A 159 -16.18 4.93 11.57
N THR A 160 -15.04 4.52 12.06
CA THR A 160 -14.44 5.04 13.27
C THR A 160 -13.08 5.66 12.97
N SER A 161 -12.63 6.54 13.84
CA SER A 161 -11.23 6.97 13.80
C SER A 161 -10.33 5.75 14.03
N GLY A 162 -9.35 5.56 13.13
CA GLY A 162 -8.49 4.39 13.16
C GLY A 162 -9.13 3.11 12.62
N ASP A 163 -10.22 3.23 11.88
CA ASP A 163 -10.88 2.17 11.10
C ASP A 163 -10.91 0.79 11.77
N ALA A 164 -11.40 0.78 13.01
CA ALA A 164 -11.45 -0.45 13.78
C ALA A 164 -12.32 -1.50 13.09
N PRO A 165 -11.85 -2.72 12.88
CA PRO A 165 -12.60 -3.76 12.22
C PRO A 165 -13.86 -4.11 12.99
N LEU A 166 -14.90 -4.43 12.25
CA LEU A 166 -16.21 -4.75 12.78
C LEU A 166 -16.26 -6.19 13.26
N VAL A 167 -15.86 -6.44 14.49
CA VAL A 167 -16.08 -7.75 15.13
C VAL A 167 -17.53 -7.86 15.56
N ALA A 168 -18.26 -8.75 14.93
CA ALA A 168 -19.67 -8.98 15.27
C ALA A 168 -19.81 -9.93 16.44
N GLY A 169 -20.36 -9.45 17.54
CA GLY A 169 -20.76 -10.29 18.66
C GLY A 169 -21.72 -9.57 19.62
N PRO A 170 -22.57 -10.29 20.34
CA PRO A 170 -23.56 -9.68 21.24
C PRO A 170 -22.95 -8.91 22.42
N GLN A 171 -21.65 -9.00 22.61
CA GLN A 171 -20.90 -8.32 23.68
C GLN A 171 -19.91 -7.28 23.14
N SER A 172 -19.84 -7.09 21.82
CA SER A 172 -18.88 -6.18 21.22
C SER A 172 -19.25 -4.72 21.42
N TYR A 173 -18.26 -3.89 21.61
CA TYR A 173 -18.37 -2.44 21.64
C TYR A 173 -17.10 -1.83 21.02
N TRP A 174 -17.21 -0.64 20.44
CA TRP A 174 -16.07 0.10 19.97
C TRP A 174 -15.41 0.85 21.13
N LYS A 175 -14.09 0.87 21.15
CA LYS A 175 -13.28 1.68 22.05
C LYS A 175 -12.15 2.37 21.27
N SER A 176 -11.98 3.68 21.50
CA SER A 176 -10.92 4.46 20.87
C SER A 176 -9.55 4.08 21.40
N ASN A 177 -8.51 4.36 20.60
CA ASN A 177 -7.14 4.13 21.00
C ASN A 177 -6.77 4.95 22.25
N PRO A 178 -6.33 4.31 23.34
CA PRO A 178 -6.00 5.00 24.59
C PRO A 178 -4.75 5.90 24.47
N TYR A 179 -3.83 5.58 23.57
CA TYR A 179 -2.60 6.33 23.36
C TYR A 179 -2.81 7.71 22.71
N LEU A 180 -4.03 7.99 22.22
CA LEU A 180 -4.44 9.29 21.70
C LEU A 180 -5.07 10.21 22.76
N THR A 181 -4.94 9.86 24.02
CA THR A 181 -5.48 10.66 25.13
C THR A 181 -4.39 11.46 25.83
N ARG A 182 -4.80 12.50 26.53
CA ARG A 182 -3.88 13.38 27.27
C ARG A 182 -2.90 12.63 28.18
N HIS A 183 -3.31 11.48 28.70
CA HIS A 183 -2.45 10.70 29.58
C HIS A 183 -1.14 10.29 28.88
N PHE A 184 -1.23 9.96 27.60
CA PHE A 184 -0.11 9.47 26.82
C PHE A 184 0.51 10.55 25.93
N THR A 185 -0.31 11.38 25.29
CA THR A 185 0.20 12.46 24.41
C THR A 185 0.72 13.67 25.19
N GLY A 186 0.27 13.87 26.42
CA GLY A 186 0.50 15.11 27.18
C GLY A 186 -0.38 16.28 26.72
N GLU A 187 -1.08 16.16 25.61
CA GLU A 187 -1.92 17.18 25.01
C GLU A 187 -3.39 17.07 25.46
N SER A 188 -4.17 18.10 25.17
CA SER A 188 -5.61 18.02 25.44
C SER A 188 -6.28 16.98 24.54
N ASP A 189 -7.19 16.14 25.09
CA ASP A 189 -8.01 15.22 24.28
C ASP A 189 -8.77 15.92 23.13
N ALA A 190 -8.97 17.22 23.25
CA ALA A 190 -9.61 18.02 22.19
C ALA A 190 -8.73 18.24 20.95
N LEU A 191 -7.43 18.01 21.05
CA LEU A 191 -6.50 18.05 19.91
C LEU A 191 -6.45 16.71 19.17
N HIS A 192 -6.88 15.64 19.83
CA HIS A 192 -7.01 14.28 19.28
C HIS A 192 -8.45 13.78 19.42
N PRO A 193 -9.44 14.52 18.88
CA PRO A 193 -10.84 14.16 19.05
C PRO A 193 -11.15 12.87 18.27
N GLN A 194 -11.64 11.87 18.95
CA GLN A 194 -12.04 10.63 18.32
C GLN A 194 -13.47 10.75 17.82
N TRP A 195 -13.81 9.99 16.79
CA TRP A 195 -15.10 10.12 16.14
C TRP A 195 -15.69 8.80 15.66
N VAL A 196 -17.00 8.78 15.54
CA VAL A 196 -17.76 7.74 14.86
C VAL A 196 -18.68 8.41 13.85
N VAL A 197 -18.65 7.96 12.62
CA VAL A 197 -19.54 8.43 11.54
C VAL A 197 -20.54 7.34 11.19
N ILE A 198 -21.80 7.72 11.06
CA ILE A 198 -22.88 6.88 10.54
C ILE A 198 -23.11 7.27 9.08
N ASP A 199 -22.97 6.35 8.14
CA ASP A 199 -23.51 6.49 6.78
C ASP A 199 -24.89 5.81 6.72
N MET A 200 -25.94 6.58 6.61
CA MET A 200 -27.30 6.06 6.48
C MET A 200 -27.64 5.56 5.06
N GLY A 201 -26.65 5.48 4.18
CA GLY A 201 -26.76 5.04 2.78
C GLY A 201 -27.48 6.05 1.87
N MET A 202 -28.37 6.84 2.42
CA MET A 202 -29.09 7.92 1.74
C MET A 202 -29.51 8.99 2.74
N ALA A 203 -29.83 10.17 2.24
CA ALA A 203 -30.31 11.27 3.08
C ALA A 203 -31.64 10.91 3.73
N ARG A 204 -31.71 11.04 5.06
CA ARG A 204 -32.88 10.75 5.90
C ARG A 204 -33.16 11.92 6.83
N ALA A 205 -34.45 12.14 7.12
CA ALA A 205 -34.88 13.16 8.05
C ALA A 205 -34.76 12.63 9.49
N VAL A 206 -33.89 13.26 10.29
CA VAL A 206 -33.60 12.86 11.67
C VAL A 206 -33.59 14.09 12.60
N ASP A 207 -34.03 13.94 13.82
CA ASP A 207 -33.98 14.98 14.85
C ASP A 207 -33.47 14.47 16.20
N ALA A 208 -33.06 13.19 16.26
CA ALA A 208 -32.61 12.58 17.48
C ALA A 208 -31.58 11.47 17.21
N ILE A 209 -30.75 11.21 18.22
CA ILE A 209 -29.78 10.13 18.24
C ILE A 209 -29.96 9.32 19.53
N HIS A 210 -29.78 8.02 19.42
CA HIS A 210 -29.61 7.11 20.53
C HIS A 210 -28.16 6.66 20.59
N ILE A 211 -27.53 6.77 21.75
CA ILE A 211 -26.15 6.33 22.00
C ILE A 211 -26.17 5.47 23.27
N GLN A 212 -25.71 4.25 23.16
CA GLN A 212 -25.43 3.41 24.33
C GLN A 212 -23.94 3.47 24.63
N TRP A 213 -23.58 4.31 25.58
CA TRP A 213 -22.20 4.41 26.06
C TRP A 213 -21.85 3.23 26.95
N VAL A 214 -20.60 2.76 26.85
CA VAL A 214 -19.94 1.95 27.87
C VAL A 214 -18.75 2.73 28.42
N ASN A 215 -18.00 2.15 29.34
CA ASN A 215 -16.87 2.86 29.94
C ASN A 215 -15.56 2.63 29.16
N PRO A 216 -14.72 3.67 29.08
CA PRO A 216 -14.96 5.07 29.44
C PRO A 216 -15.87 5.76 28.41
N TYR A 217 -16.78 6.61 28.87
CA TYR A 217 -17.70 7.33 27.98
C TYR A 217 -17.24 8.77 27.71
N ALA A 218 -17.82 9.41 26.69
CA ALA A 218 -17.56 10.81 26.39
C ALA A 218 -18.37 11.75 27.30
N VAL A 219 -17.66 12.58 28.05
CA VAL A 219 -18.26 13.68 28.86
C VAL A 219 -18.55 14.89 27.99
N THR A 220 -17.63 15.16 27.02
CA THR A 220 -17.85 16.22 26.03
C THR A 220 -17.82 15.60 24.64
N TYR A 221 -18.89 15.86 23.89
CA TYR A 221 -19.00 15.44 22.48
C TYR A 221 -19.95 16.35 21.71
N VAL A 222 -19.82 16.32 20.37
CA VAL A 222 -20.70 17.06 19.47
C VAL A 222 -21.27 16.10 18.43
N VAL A 223 -22.58 16.12 18.26
CA VAL A 223 -23.24 15.44 17.15
C VAL A 223 -23.36 16.40 15.98
N GLN A 224 -22.83 16.00 14.84
CA GLN A 224 -22.72 16.83 13.63
C GLN A 224 -23.33 16.09 12.45
N TYR A 225 -23.79 16.82 11.43
CA TYR A 225 -24.19 16.27 10.15
C TYR A 225 -23.38 16.89 9.02
N TRP A 226 -23.21 16.11 7.96
CA TRP A 226 -22.47 16.56 6.80
C TRP A 226 -23.34 17.38 5.84
N ILE A 227 -22.86 18.53 5.44
CA ILE A 227 -23.40 19.35 4.36
C ILE A 227 -22.38 19.38 3.25
N GLY A 228 -22.63 18.67 2.16
CA GLY A 228 -21.71 18.59 1.03
C GLY A 228 -22.24 17.75 -0.11
N ASP A 229 -21.62 17.91 -1.27
CA ASP A 229 -22.01 17.25 -2.52
C ASP A 229 -21.32 15.89 -2.72
N LYS A 230 -20.27 15.61 -1.93
CA LYS A 230 -19.53 14.36 -1.96
C LYS A 230 -19.66 13.56 -0.67
N ASN A 231 -19.30 12.30 -0.76
CA ASN A 231 -19.18 11.41 0.39
C ASN A 231 -18.22 12.00 1.43
N ALA A 232 -18.69 12.10 2.67
CA ALA A 232 -17.88 12.63 3.78
C ALA A 232 -16.65 11.77 4.10
N LEU A 233 -16.68 10.48 3.76
CA LEU A 233 -15.64 9.50 4.07
C LEU A 233 -14.77 9.16 2.84
N ASP A 234 -15.00 9.79 1.72
CA ASP A 234 -14.21 9.58 0.51
C ASP A 234 -12.98 10.51 0.53
N TRP A 235 -11.99 10.11 1.29
CA TRP A 235 -10.73 10.84 1.39
C TRP A 235 -9.86 10.71 0.14
N ASP A 236 -10.00 9.62 -0.61
CA ASP A 236 -9.24 9.38 -1.83
C ASP A 236 -9.59 10.39 -2.93
N THR A 237 -10.88 10.68 -3.10
CA THR A 237 -11.32 11.69 -4.08
C THR A 237 -11.51 13.08 -3.49
N GLY A 238 -11.38 13.20 -2.18
CA GLY A 238 -11.51 14.39 -1.38
C GLY A 238 -12.97 14.75 -1.06
N PRO A 239 -13.36 14.75 0.22
CA PRO A 239 -14.69 15.14 0.64
C PRO A 239 -14.90 16.64 0.39
N ILE A 240 -16.00 16.99 -0.28
CA ILE A 240 -16.38 18.40 -0.49
C ILE A 240 -17.60 18.70 0.38
N GLY A 241 -17.38 19.42 1.46
CA GLY A 241 -18.43 19.77 2.39
C GLY A 241 -17.90 20.17 3.76
N VAL A 242 -18.81 20.31 4.71
CA VAL A 242 -18.48 20.69 6.08
C VAL A 242 -19.34 19.93 7.09
N TRP A 243 -18.73 19.58 8.20
CA TRP A 243 -19.43 19.07 9.36
C TRP A 243 -20.11 20.23 10.11
N THR A 244 -21.40 20.13 10.33
CA THR A 244 -22.20 21.14 10.99
C THR A 244 -22.85 20.56 12.26
N ALA A 245 -22.66 21.21 13.39
CA ALA A 245 -23.31 20.78 14.62
C ALA A 245 -24.84 20.87 14.53
N PHE A 246 -25.53 19.85 15.02
CA PHE A 246 -26.96 19.99 15.26
C PHE A 246 -27.22 21.09 16.31
N PRO A 247 -28.33 21.82 16.23
CA PRO A 247 -28.63 22.91 17.16
C PRO A 247 -28.53 22.56 18.65
N SER A 248 -28.90 21.33 19.01
CA SER A 248 -28.79 20.77 20.36
C SER A 248 -27.84 19.58 20.43
N GLY A 249 -26.89 19.48 19.47
CA GLY A 249 -25.97 18.36 19.37
C GLY A 249 -24.73 18.46 20.25
N THR A 250 -24.50 19.60 20.94
CA THR A 250 -23.35 19.79 21.81
C THR A 250 -23.65 19.38 23.23
N VAL A 251 -22.88 18.42 23.74
CA VAL A 251 -22.97 17.91 25.11
C VAL A 251 -21.65 18.17 25.84
N THR A 252 -21.69 18.84 26.98
CA THR A 252 -20.52 19.20 27.81
C THR A 252 -20.47 18.52 29.17
N SER A 253 -21.52 17.76 29.51
CA SER A 253 -21.70 17.09 30.81
C SER A 253 -22.36 15.74 30.61
N GLY A 254 -21.87 14.94 29.67
CA GLY A 254 -22.36 13.59 29.41
C GLY A 254 -22.17 12.70 30.63
N THR A 255 -23.12 11.82 30.87
CA THR A 255 -23.19 10.93 32.06
C THR A 255 -22.98 9.45 31.68
N GLY A 256 -22.75 9.15 30.40
CA GLY A 256 -22.67 7.77 29.93
C GLY A 256 -24.02 7.03 29.95
N GLY A 257 -23.96 5.72 29.76
CA GLY A 257 -25.15 4.86 29.76
C GLY A 257 -26.03 5.02 28.53
N ASP A 258 -27.32 4.79 28.68
CA ASP A 258 -28.31 4.80 27.60
C ASP A 258 -28.88 6.21 27.40
N VAL A 259 -28.56 6.84 26.28
CA VAL A 259 -28.87 8.26 26.03
C VAL A 259 -29.70 8.42 24.75
N HIS A 260 -30.87 9.02 24.87
CA HIS A 260 -31.68 9.51 23.76
C HIS A 260 -31.61 11.03 23.73
N LEU A 261 -30.90 11.59 22.77
CA LEU A 261 -30.69 13.03 22.66
C LEU A 261 -31.52 13.61 21.52
N ARG A 262 -32.37 14.59 21.81
CA ARG A 262 -33.00 15.43 20.78
C ARG A 262 -31.96 16.41 20.26
N LEU A 263 -31.75 16.40 18.94
CA LEU A 263 -30.71 17.18 18.28
C LEU A 263 -31.21 18.51 17.71
N CYS A 264 -32.52 18.57 17.40
CA CYS A 264 -33.15 19.77 16.85
C CYS A 264 -34.68 19.70 16.97
N ASP A 265 -35.32 20.86 16.81
CA ASP A 265 -36.80 20.95 16.87
C ASP A 265 -37.48 20.48 15.59
N LYS A 266 -36.80 20.68 14.45
CA LYS A 266 -37.25 20.22 13.12
C LYS A 266 -36.23 19.27 12.54
N PRO A 267 -36.68 18.09 12.05
CA PRO A 267 -35.75 17.13 11.48
C PRO A 267 -34.83 17.74 10.40
N VAL A 268 -33.55 17.41 10.48
CA VAL A 268 -32.54 17.72 9.47
C VAL A 268 -32.44 16.53 8.55
N THR A 269 -32.36 16.78 7.24
CA THR A 269 -32.13 15.73 6.25
C THR A 269 -30.64 15.61 6.02
N ALA A 270 -30.06 14.46 6.42
CA ALA A 270 -28.64 14.16 6.28
C ALA A 270 -28.42 12.69 5.89
N ARG A 271 -27.32 12.39 5.22
CA ARG A 271 -26.84 11.03 4.98
C ARG A 271 -25.79 10.64 6.02
N PHE A 272 -24.84 11.51 6.30
CA PHE A 272 -23.75 11.26 7.24
C PHE A 272 -23.97 12.05 8.53
N VAL A 273 -23.80 11.36 9.65
CA VAL A 273 -23.83 11.96 10.99
C VAL A 273 -22.58 11.51 11.74
N ARG A 274 -21.90 12.46 12.40
CA ARG A 274 -20.70 12.22 13.19
C ARG A 274 -20.93 12.51 14.66
N VAL A 275 -20.45 11.63 15.51
CA VAL A 275 -20.27 11.91 16.96
C VAL A 275 -18.77 12.17 17.16
N LEU A 276 -18.43 13.41 17.48
CA LEU A 276 -17.06 13.87 17.72
C LEU A 276 -16.83 14.03 19.22
N MET A 277 -15.92 13.25 19.80
CA MET A 277 -15.67 13.13 21.23
C MET A 277 -14.35 13.81 21.60
N SER A 278 -14.35 14.65 22.63
CA SER A 278 -13.20 15.49 23.00
C SER A 278 -12.85 15.50 24.49
N LYS A 279 -13.61 14.81 25.34
CA LYS A 279 -13.31 14.68 26.77
C LYS A 279 -13.86 13.37 27.33
N SER A 280 -12.95 12.55 27.88
CA SER A 280 -13.27 11.25 28.48
C SER A 280 -13.82 11.39 29.92
N SER A 281 -14.59 10.39 30.34
CA SER A 281 -15.05 10.23 31.73
C SER A 281 -13.96 9.73 32.68
N HIS A 282 -12.92 9.10 32.14
CA HIS A 282 -11.91 8.38 32.91
C HIS A 282 -12.47 7.26 33.82
N THR A 283 -13.62 6.72 33.47
CA THR A 283 -14.25 5.61 34.21
C THR A 283 -13.68 4.29 33.68
N PRO A 284 -13.19 3.39 34.54
CA PRO A 284 -12.63 2.13 34.09
C PRO A 284 -13.69 1.27 33.39
N ASP A 285 -13.25 0.55 32.36
CA ASP A 285 -14.06 -0.49 31.73
C ASP A 285 -14.15 -1.76 32.58
N THR A 286 -14.67 -2.85 32.02
CA THR A 286 -14.89 -4.12 32.75
C THR A 286 -13.59 -4.82 33.17
N HIS A 287 -12.43 -4.44 32.60
CA HIS A 287 -11.11 -4.99 32.96
C HIS A 287 -10.52 -4.31 34.21
N GLY A 288 -11.16 -3.24 34.72
CA GLY A 288 -10.78 -2.59 35.95
C GLY A 288 -9.76 -1.45 35.78
N ALA A 289 -9.42 -0.83 36.91
CA ALA A 289 -8.60 0.40 36.95
C ALA A 289 -7.09 0.15 37.13
N GLN A 290 -6.64 -1.10 37.07
CA GLN A 290 -5.23 -1.42 37.31
C GLN A 290 -4.36 -0.93 36.14
N ASP A 291 -4.90 -0.98 34.93
CA ASP A 291 -4.29 -0.44 33.75
C ASP A 291 -4.99 0.87 33.36
N ILE A 292 -4.21 1.95 33.23
CA ILE A 292 -4.74 3.27 32.85
C ILE A 292 -5.43 3.24 31.48
N ARG A 293 -5.00 2.36 30.58
CA ARG A 293 -5.59 2.19 29.25
C ARG A 293 -7.06 1.78 29.29
N ASN A 294 -7.47 1.12 30.36
CA ASN A 294 -8.87 0.77 30.63
C ASN A 294 -9.71 1.96 31.09
N CYS A 295 -9.07 3.06 31.49
CA CYS A 295 -9.73 4.23 32.07
C CYS A 295 -9.79 5.43 31.12
N VAL A 296 -9.15 5.40 29.97
CA VAL A 296 -9.02 6.54 29.07
C VAL A 296 -9.58 6.23 27.68
N GLY A 297 -9.83 7.28 26.90
CA GLY A 297 -10.48 7.16 25.60
C GLY A 297 -12.01 7.18 25.71
N TYR A 298 -12.68 6.59 24.72
CA TYR A 298 -14.14 6.58 24.60
C TYR A 298 -14.61 5.21 24.17
N ALA A 299 -15.74 4.77 24.72
CA ALA A 299 -16.33 3.49 24.34
C ALA A 299 -17.85 3.59 24.18
N LEU A 300 -18.38 2.99 23.13
CA LEU A 300 -19.81 2.94 22.86
C LEU A 300 -20.20 1.59 22.23
N GLN A 301 -21.37 1.11 22.61
CA GLN A 301 -21.88 -0.19 22.20
C GLN A 301 -22.87 -0.09 21.05
N THR A 302 -23.74 0.93 21.08
CA THR A 302 -24.79 1.09 20.08
C THR A 302 -24.97 2.54 19.71
N LEU A 303 -25.28 2.77 18.45
CA LEU A 303 -25.57 4.08 17.89
C LEU A 303 -26.72 3.96 16.88
N SER A 304 -27.74 4.80 17.00
CA SER A 304 -28.81 4.84 16.00
C SER A 304 -29.34 6.26 15.81
N MET A 305 -29.81 6.55 14.60
CA MET A 305 -30.46 7.82 14.27
C MET A 305 -31.97 7.65 14.25
N GLY A 306 -32.65 8.65 14.71
CA GLY A 306 -34.10 8.58 14.82
C GLY A 306 -34.81 9.93 14.88
N THR A 307 -36.06 9.84 15.29
CA THR A 307 -36.92 10.99 15.59
C THR A 307 -37.55 10.84 16.98
N ILE A 308 -37.79 11.96 17.65
CA ILE A 308 -38.52 11.99 18.92
C ILE A 308 -39.85 12.73 18.71
N ASN A 309 -40.96 12.05 18.94
CA ASN A 309 -42.28 12.66 18.80
C ASN A 309 -42.61 13.65 19.95
N ALA A 310 -43.78 14.30 19.87
CA ALA A 310 -44.22 15.26 20.89
C ALA A 310 -44.40 14.66 22.27
N GLN A 311 -44.60 13.35 22.40
CA GLN A 311 -44.73 12.60 23.63
C GLN A 311 -43.35 12.14 24.19
N GLY A 312 -42.25 12.48 23.52
CA GLY A 312 -40.89 12.10 23.92
C GLY A 312 -40.47 10.68 23.53
N THR A 313 -41.28 10.00 22.72
CA THR A 313 -40.96 8.64 22.27
C THR A 313 -39.94 8.68 21.10
N TYR A 314 -38.85 7.97 21.27
CA TYR A 314 -37.85 7.78 20.23
C TYR A 314 -38.30 6.72 19.21
N SER A 315 -38.12 7.01 17.96
CA SER A 315 -38.39 6.08 16.84
C SER A 315 -37.16 6.01 15.95
N VAL A 316 -36.63 4.82 15.77
CA VAL A 316 -35.45 4.56 14.95
C VAL A 316 -35.76 4.83 13.48
N VAL A 317 -34.89 5.61 12.81
CA VAL A 317 -34.88 5.86 11.37
C VAL A 317 -33.74 5.07 10.70
N TYR A 318 -32.65 4.90 11.41
CA TYR A 318 -31.49 4.14 10.96
C TYR A 318 -30.75 3.52 12.17
N PRO A 319 -30.41 2.22 12.13
CA PRO A 319 -30.67 1.26 11.06
C PRO A 319 -32.19 0.99 10.89
N PRO A 320 -32.63 0.63 9.66
CA PRO A 320 -34.05 0.41 9.39
C PRO A 320 -34.59 -0.77 10.21
N ASN A 321 -35.79 -0.61 10.78
CA ASN A 321 -36.52 -1.61 11.56
C ASN A 321 -36.00 -1.92 12.98
N GLY A 322 -35.08 -1.14 13.52
CA GLY A 322 -34.52 -1.40 14.84
C GLY A 322 -33.85 -2.77 14.97
N VAL A 323 -33.77 -3.51 13.88
CA VAL A 323 -33.00 -4.74 13.77
C VAL A 323 -31.61 -4.29 13.39
N GLU A 324 -30.69 -4.48 14.28
CA GLU A 324 -29.30 -4.46 13.94
C GLU A 324 -29.11 -5.40 12.76
N PRO A 325 -28.59 -4.96 11.62
CA PRO A 325 -28.21 -5.90 10.59
C PRO A 325 -27.24 -6.87 11.25
N GLY A 326 -27.62 -8.12 11.34
CA GLY A 326 -26.69 -9.18 11.68
C GLY A 326 -25.46 -9.04 10.78
N PRO A 327 -24.35 -9.68 11.09
CA PRO A 327 -23.13 -9.57 10.29
C PRO A 327 -23.53 -9.71 8.83
N SER A 328 -23.47 -8.60 8.10
CA SER A 328 -23.89 -8.62 6.72
C SER A 328 -22.81 -9.40 5.98
N LYS A 329 -23.20 -10.46 5.30
CA LYS A 329 -22.36 -11.18 4.33
C LYS A 329 -22.21 -10.40 3.02
N GLY A 330 -22.33 -9.08 3.05
CA GLY A 330 -22.12 -8.25 1.88
C GLY A 330 -20.75 -7.61 1.92
N PRO A 331 -20.07 -7.45 0.80
CA PRO A 331 -18.82 -6.71 0.78
C PRO A 331 -19.12 -5.29 1.26
N VAL A 332 -18.66 -4.96 2.43
CA VAL A 332 -18.23 -3.61 2.70
C VAL A 332 -17.06 -3.43 1.74
N ALA A 333 -17.02 -2.34 1.07
CA ALA A 333 -16.18 -2.07 -0.07
C ALA A 333 -14.66 -2.07 0.19
N ARG A 334 -14.19 -2.92 1.02
CA ARG A 334 -12.84 -3.48 1.01
C ARG A 334 -12.99 -4.95 1.28
N GLU A 335 -12.69 -5.76 0.28
CA GLU A 335 -12.24 -7.13 0.46
C GLU A 335 -10.90 -7.10 1.18
N SER A 336 -10.76 -6.31 2.23
CA SER A 336 -9.53 -6.16 2.94
C SER A 336 -9.49 -7.14 4.08
N ASP A 337 -8.33 -7.46 4.44
CA ASP A 337 -7.79 -8.19 5.55
C ASP A 337 -8.53 -7.97 6.87
N ASP A 338 -9.26 -6.88 7.00
CA ASP A 338 -10.07 -6.53 8.17
C ASP A 338 -11.24 -7.49 8.42
N GLU A 339 -11.82 -8.11 7.39
CA GLU A 339 -12.82 -9.17 7.61
C GLU A 339 -12.17 -10.46 8.10
N GLU A 340 -10.99 -10.79 7.62
CA GLU A 340 -10.22 -11.94 8.08
C GLU A 340 -9.64 -11.67 9.47
N ALA A 341 -9.09 -10.49 9.70
CA ALA A 341 -8.62 -10.07 11.00
C ALA A 341 -9.75 -10.02 12.04
N ALA A 342 -10.91 -9.48 11.67
CA ALA A 342 -12.09 -9.49 12.53
C ALA A 342 -12.60 -10.90 12.85
N ALA A 343 -12.38 -11.86 11.97
CA ALA A 343 -12.69 -13.27 12.23
C ALA A 343 -11.62 -13.94 13.11
N VAL A 344 -10.38 -13.45 13.08
CA VAL A 344 -9.26 -13.96 13.87
C VAL A 344 -9.33 -13.51 15.32
N PHE A 345 -9.92 -12.35 15.60
CA PHE A 345 -10.02 -11.79 16.94
C PHE A 345 -11.46 -11.78 17.46
N PRO A 346 -12.01 -12.91 17.88
CA PRO A 346 -13.36 -12.94 18.43
C PRO A 346 -13.49 -12.25 19.81
N GLY A 347 -12.47 -11.56 20.27
CA GLY A 347 -12.52 -10.72 21.46
C GLY A 347 -12.08 -11.40 22.75
N SER A 348 -11.44 -12.56 22.70
CA SER A 348 -10.81 -13.16 23.86
C SER A 348 -9.28 -13.07 23.81
N ALA A 349 -8.67 -12.97 25.00
CA ALA A 349 -7.21 -12.97 25.13
C ALA A 349 -6.59 -14.29 24.65
N GLU A 350 -7.29 -15.40 24.85
CA GLU A 350 -6.86 -16.71 24.42
C GLU A 350 -6.86 -16.82 22.89
N ASP A 351 -7.91 -16.31 22.25
CA ASP A 351 -8.00 -16.31 20.78
C ASP A 351 -6.90 -15.42 20.17
N THR A 352 -6.66 -14.26 20.76
CA THR A 352 -5.59 -13.36 20.35
C THR A 352 -4.22 -14.04 20.50
N ALA A 353 -3.95 -14.67 21.65
CA ALA A 353 -2.70 -15.35 21.90
C ALA A 353 -2.49 -16.59 21.02
N GLY A 354 -3.55 -17.22 20.55
CA GLY A 354 -3.51 -18.41 19.69
C GLY A 354 -3.32 -18.10 18.20
N SER A 355 -3.41 -16.85 17.79
CA SER A 355 -3.60 -16.54 16.36
C SER A 355 -2.32 -16.40 15.55
N PHE A 356 -1.16 -16.07 16.14
CA PHE A 356 0.04 -15.69 15.38
C PHE A 356 1.35 -16.23 15.89
N CYS A 357 2.27 -16.43 14.96
CA CYS A 357 3.68 -16.67 15.23
C CYS A 357 4.54 -15.54 14.66
N ALA A 358 4.88 -14.55 15.46
CA ALA A 358 5.82 -13.52 15.07
C ALA A 358 7.29 -13.98 15.23
N SER A 359 7.57 -14.93 16.10
CA SER A 359 8.86 -15.61 16.13
C SER A 359 8.75 -16.98 15.48
N SER A 360 9.63 -17.25 14.59
CA SER A 360 9.51 -18.24 13.54
C SER A 360 9.71 -19.69 13.90
N ILE A 361 10.27 -19.97 15.01
CA ILE A 361 10.55 -21.36 15.43
C ILE A 361 9.63 -21.72 16.59
N ASP A 362 8.46 -21.15 16.59
CA ASP A 362 7.49 -21.45 17.62
C ASP A 362 6.74 -22.73 17.29
N PRO A 363 7.09 -23.86 17.91
CA PRO A 363 6.39 -25.12 17.68
C PRO A 363 4.99 -25.13 18.26
N TRP A 364 4.66 -24.15 19.10
CA TRP A 364 3.38 -24.05 19.76
C TRP A 364 2.34 -23.40 18.87
N HIS A 365 2.72 -22.43 18.05
CA HIS A 365 1.86 -21.82 17.06
C HIS A 365 1.87 -22.61 15.74
N GLY A 366 1.39 -23.84 15.81
CA GLY A 366 1.17 -24.65 14.61
C GLY A 366 -0.11 -24.28 13.89
N ALA A 367 -0.31 -24.87 12.71
CA ALA A 367 -1.52 -24.69 11.91
C ALA A 367 -2.81 -25.00 12.68
N ASP A 368 -2.75 -25.89 13.66
CA ASP A 368 -3.91 -26.32 14.45
C ASP A 368 -4.40 -25.21 15.42
N ASN A 369 -3.60 -24.20 15.66
CA ASN A 369 -3.95 -23.06 16.51
C ASN A 369 -4.48 -21.85 15.74
N LEU A 370 -4.59 -21.97 14.43
CA LEU A 370 -5.19 -20.92 13.60
C LEU A 370 -6.71 -20.97 13.75
N VAL A 371 -7.25 -19.93 14.29
CA VAL A 371 -8.71 -19.79 14.54
C VAL A 371 -9.50 -19.64 13.25
N THR A 372 -8.85 -19.29 12.15
CA THR A 372 -9.48 -19.06 10.86
C THR A 372 -8.73 -19.72 9.71
N GLY A 373 -9.45 -20.05 8.72
CA GLY A 373 -9.17 -20.68 7.42
C GLY A 373 -7.78 -20.66 6.78
N GLY A 374 -6.73 -20.40 7.51
CA GLY A 374 -5.35 -20.60 7.07
C GLY A 374 -4.69 -19.43 6.36
N HIS A 375 -5.23 -18.24 6.47
CA HIS A 375 -4.73 -17.07 5.72
C HIS A 375 -3.71 -16.20 6.46
N ASP A 376 -3.26 -16.55 7.67
CA ASP A 376 -2.75 -15.50 8.54
C ASP A 376 -1.47 -15.86 9.29
N MET A 377 -0.51 -16.46 8.61
CA MET A 377 0.78 -16.73 9.23
C MET A 377 1.88 -15.83 8.66
N TYR A 378 2.43 -15.01 9.53
CA TYR A 378 3.73 -14.43 9.25
C TYR A 378 4.84 -15.44 9.40
N ASN A 379 5.90 -15.25 8.62
CA ASN A 379 7.06 -16.13 8.62
C ASN A 379 7.88 -16.05 9.91
N GLY A 380 7.52 -15.25 10.87
CA GLY A 380 8.25 -15.01 12.09
C GLY A 380 9.68 -14.48 11.89
N MET A 381 10.15 -13.62 12.75
CA MET A 381 11.42 -12.91 12.55
C MET A 381 12.63 -13.84 12.46
N ASP A 382 12.73 -14.85 13.32
CA ASP A 382 13.87 -15.76 13.28
C ASP A 382 13.93 -16.56 11.96
N ASN A 383 12.81 -17.09 11.49
CA ASN A 383 12.75 -17.82 10.23
C ASN A 383 13.00 -16.88 9.04
N PHE A 384 12.41 -15.71 9.04
CA PHE A 384 12.64 -14.71 8.02
C PHE A 384 14.14 -14.42 7.80
N PHE A 385 14.88 -14.19 8.88
CA PHE A 385 16.30 -13.90 8.79
C PHE A 385 17.21 -15.13 8.66
N THR A 386 16.84 -16.29 9.23
CA THR A 386 17.74 -17.45 9.27
C THR A 386 17.50 -18.50 8.19
N SER A 387 16.34 -18.50 7.52
CA SER A 387 16.04 -19.44 6.44
C SER A 387 16.90 -19.25 5.20
N GLY A 388 17.50 -18.07 5.04
CA GLY A 388 18.22 -17.67 3.84
C GLY A 388 17.34 -16.88 2.84
N LEU A 389 16.08 -16.60 3.19
CA LEU A 389 15.15 -15.87 2.35
C LEU A 389 15.66 -14.44 2.08
N THR A 390 16.19 -13.78 3.09
CA THR A 390 16.77 -12.42 2.96
C THR A 390 18.10 -12.40 2.22
N MET A 391 18.68 -13.57 1.90
CA MET A 391 19.98 -13.69 1.23
C MET A 391 21.14 -12.99 1.95
N GLY A 392 20.95 -12.63 3.21
CA GLY A 392 21.92 -11.89 4.02
C GLY A 392 21.86 -10.37 3.82
N HIS A 393 20.94 -9.87 3.02
CA HIS A 393 20.69 -8.43 2.89
C HIS A 393 19.91 -7.90 4.09
N ALA A 394 20.07 -6.61 4.37
CA ALA A 394 19.30 -5.94 5.39
C ALA A 394 17.84 -5.79 4.92
N ALA A 395 16.90 -6.07 5.80
CA ALA A 395 15.47 -6.05 5.50
C ALA A 395 14.78 -4.82 6.10
N LEU A 396 13.67 -4.42 5.48
CA LEU A 396 12.70 -3.52 6.07
C LEU A 396 11.71 -4.38 6.87
N VAL A 397 11.42 -4.01 8.11
CA VAL A 397 10.53 -4.77 9.00
C VAL A 397 9.40 -3.90 9.55
N PRO A 398 8.19 -4.45 9.70
CA PRO A 398 7.04 -3.69 10.17
C PRO A 398 6.98 -3.60 11.67
N CYS A 399 6.25 -2.60 12.16
CA CYS A 399 5.92 -2.41 13.55
C CYS A 399 4.50 -1.87 13.65
N THR A 400 3.65 -2.47 14.47
CA THR A 400 2.25 -2.04 14.60
C THR A 400 2.15 -0.70 15.33
N VAL A 401 1.22 0.15 14.91
CA VAL A 401 0.99 1.44 15.57
C VAL A 401 -0.47 1.65 15.96
N ILE A 402 -1.41 1.40 15.07
CA ILE A 402 -2.83 1.68 15.33
C ILE A 402 -3.38 0.77 16.43
N TYR A 403 -2.99 -0.49 16.42
CA TYR A 403 -3.52 -1.52 17.30
C TYR A 403 -2.49 -2.11 18.27
N GLY A 404 -1.23 -1.71 18.15
CA GLY A 404 -0.13 -2.18 18.98
C GLY A 404 0.11 -1.32 20.21
N THR A 405 1.24 -1.57 20.85
CA THR A 405 1.75 -0.76 21.96
C THR A 405 3.17 -0.30 21.67
N PRO A 406 3.58 0.86 22.18
CA PRO A 406 4.95 1.32 21.99
C PRO A 406 5.96 0.38 22.65
N GLU A 407 5.59 -0.27 23.76
CA GLU A 407 6.44 -1.22 24.47
C GLU A 407 6.67 -2.49 23.66
N ASP A 408 5.64 -3.06 23.05
CA ASP A 408 5.77 -4.26 22.23
C ASP A 408 6.66 -3.98 21.01
N CYS A 409 6.42 -2.86 20.34
CA CYS A 409 7.23 -2.46 19.20
C CYS A 409 8.70 -2.23 19.58
N ALA A 410 8.95 -1.55 20.68
CA ALA A 410 10.32 -1.34 21.18
C ALA A 410 11.02 -2.65 21.52
N ASN A 411 10.30 -3.61 22.10
CA ASN A 411 10.85 -4.94 22.41
C ASN A 411 11.06 -5.79 21.17
N GLU A 412 10.20 -5.71 20.16
CA GLU A 412 10.39 -6.35 18.85
C GLU A 412 11.69 -5.88 18.20
N VAL A 413 11.88 -4.56 18.12
CA VAL A 413 13.09 -3.95 17.55
C VAL A 413 14.33 -4.34 18.36
N ALA A 414 14.25 -4.31 19.70
CA ALA A 414 15.34 -4.74 20.57
C ALA A 414 15.67 -6.24 20.39
N TYR A 415 14.68 -7.08 20.21
CA TYR A 415 14.84 -8.50 19.91
C TYR A 415 15.61 -8.71 18.60
N ILE A 416 15.19 -8.05 17.53
CA ILE A 416 15.83 -8.11 16.21
C ILE A 416 17.29 -7.62 16.31
N HIS A 417 17.50 -6.48 16.95
CA HIS A 417 18.85 -5.90 17.15
C HIS A 417 19.76 -6.83 17.96
N LYS A 418 19.26 -7.38 19.05
CA LYS A 418 20.03 -8.30 19.92
C LYS A 418 20.46 -9.57 19.21
N ARG A 419 19.68 -10.03 18.25
CA ARG A 419 20.02 -11.18 17.39
C ARG A 419 21.04 -10.83 16.31
N GLY A 420 21.32 -9.56 16.09
CA GLY A 420 22.21 -9.09 15.05
C GLY A 420 21.63 -9.27 13.64
N TYR A 421 20.30 -9.30 13.52
CA TYR A 421 19.65 -9.38 12.22
C TYR A 421 19.81 -8.04 11.49
N PRO A 422 20.23 -8.06 10.22
CA PRO A 422 20.46 -6.84 9.47
C PRO A 422 19.12 -6.19 9.07
N VAL A 423 18.92 -4.93 9.44
CA VAL A 423 17.71 -4.16 9.18
C VAL A 423 18.05 -2.84 8.50
N VAL A 424 17.32 -2.51 7.43
CA VAL A 424 17.41 -1.21 6.74
C VAL A 424 16.67 -0.15 7.54
N GLY A 425 15.48 -0.50 8.04
CA GLY A 425 14.61 0.38 8.81
C GLY A 425 13.40 -0.36 9.37
N ILE A 426 12.71 0.33 10.25
CA ILE A 426 11.47 -0.12 10.88
C ILE A 426 10.34 0.74 10.32
N GLU A 427 9.36 0.12 9.70
CA GLU A 427 8.13 0.79 9.25
C GLU A 427 7.10 0.80 10.38
N ILE A 428 6.72 1.99 10.81
CA ILE A 428 5.74 2.20 11.88
C ILE A 428 4.36 2.37 11.27
N GLY A 429 3.54 1.35 11.39
CA GLY A 429 2.19 1.31 10.84
C GLY A 429 2.13 0.89 9.38
N GLU A 430 0.90 0.79 8.89
CA GLU A 430 0.58 0.48 7.51
C GLU A 430 -0.77 1.10 7.15
N GLU A 431 -0.81 1.78 6.00
CA GLU A 431 -2.03 2.39 5.44
C GLU A 431 -2.85 3.19 6.48
N CYS A 432 -2.18 3.89 7.39
CA CYS A 432 -2.85 4.62 8.46
C CYS A 432 -3.79 5.70 7.91
N ASP A 433 -3.46 6.27 6.77
CA ASP A 433 -4.28 7.19 6.00
C ASP A 433 -5.54 6.51 5.44
N GLY A 434 -5.40 5.35 4.83
CA GLY A 434 -6.50 4.53 4.32
C GLY A 434 -7.39 3.97 5.43
N LYS A 435 -6.84 3.74 6.61
CA LYS A 435 -7.56 3.31 7.82
C LYS A 435 -8.20 4.49 8.58
N HIS A 436 -8.40 5.62 7.94
CA HIS A 436 -9.04 6.81 8.48
C HIS A 436 -8.41 7.35 9.78
N THR A 437 -7.11 7.12 9.98
CA THR A 437 -6.36 7.73 11.07
C THR A 437 -6.01 9.17 10.70
N MET A 438 -6.35 10.11 11.56
CA MET A 438 -6.00 11.51 11.34
C MET A 438 -4.48 11.68 11.39
N PRO A 439 -3.88 12.56 10.59
CA PRO A 439 -2.42 12.74 10.55
C PRO A 439 -1.82 13.19 11.89
N GLU A 440 -2.54 14.00 12.65
CA GLU A 440 -2.13 14.40 14.00
C GLU A 440 -2.17 13.22 14.97
N ASP A 441 -3.16 12.33 14.82
CA ASP A 441 -3.27 11.13 15.65
C ASP A 441 -2.13 10.16 15.31
N TYR A 442 -1.87 9.90 14.02
CA TYR A 442 -0.72 9.10 13.62
C TYR A 442 0.60 9.73 14.09
N GLY A 443 0.74 11.05 13.97
CA GLY A 443 1.91 11.79 14.46
C GLY A 443 2.13 11.60 15.97
N ALA A 444 1.07 11.67 16.77
CA ALA A 444 1.12 11.45 18.20
C ALA A 444 1.53 10.02 18.56
N LEU A 445 1.04 9.04 17.83
CA LEU A 445 1.45 7.65 17.99
C LEU A 445 2.91 7.46 17.57
N PHE A 446 3.29 7.97 16.39
CA PHE A 446 4.67 7.88 15.90
C PHE A 446 5.69 8.42 16.91
N CYS A 447 5.42 9.59 17.52
CA CYS A 447 6.29 10.17 18.54
C CYS A 447 6.48 9.22 19.73
N GLN A 448 5.39 8.66 20.26
CA GLN A 448 5.44 7.73 21.40
C GLN A 448 6.19 6.44 21.07
N TRP A 449 5.97 5.89 19.87
CA TRP A 449 6.69 4.71 19.37
C TRP A 449 8.17 5.00 19.19
N ALA A 450 8.51 6.14 18.59
CA ALA A 450 9.90 6.54 18.40
C ALA A 450 10.64 6.67 19.75
N ASP A 451 10.03 7.31 20.72
CA ASP A 451 10.61 7.44 22.08
C ASP A 451 10.84 6.06 22.73
N ALA A 452 9.85 5.16 22.63
CA ALA A 452 9.96 3.83 23.21
C ALA A 452 11.04 2.98 22.52
N ILE A 453 11.09 3.00 21.19
CA ILE A 453 12.08 2.26 20.40
C ILE A 453 13.48 2.81 20.66
N HIS A 454 13.70 4.12 20.56
CA HIS A 454 15.01 4.72 20.74
C HIS A 454 15.53 4.61 22.18
N LYS A 455 14.66 4.41 23.15
CA LYS A 455 15.08 4.09 24.53
C LYS A 455 15.79 2.75 24.63
N LEU A 456 15.41 1.75 23.84
CA LEU A 456 16.02 0.40 23.82
C LEU A 456 17.04 0.24 22.71
N THR A 457 16.80 0.87 21.56
CA THR A 457 17.62 0.77 20.34
C THR A 457 17.82 2.17 19.75
N PRO A 458 18.78 2.96 20.31
CA PRO A 458 18.92 4.39 19.98
C PRO A 458 19.26 4.72 18.54
N ASP A 459 19.81 3.78 17.79
CA ASP A 459 20.24 3.91 16.40
C ASP A 459 19.26 3.30 15.39
N ALA A 460 18.09 2.83 15.84
CA ALA A 460 17.05 2.32 14.97
C ALA A 460 16.58 3.42 14.00
N LYS A 461 16.50 3.06 12.72
CA LYS A 461 15.95 3.94 11.68
C LYS A 461 14.46 3.68 11.57
N LEU A 462 13.66 4.70 11.85
CA LEU A 462 12.22 4.61 11.86
C LEU A 462 11.65 5.33 10.65
N GLY A 463 10.54 4.85 10.13
CA GLY A 463 9.83 5.46 9.02
C GLY A 463 8.38 5.02 8.96
N GLY A 464 7.74 5.37 7.90
CA GLY A 464 6.33 5.13 7.64
C GLY A 464 5.75 6.30 6.84
N PRO A 465 4.43 6.38 6.73
CA PRO A 465 3.39 5.54 7.34
C PRO A 465 2.98 4.33 6.49
N VAL A 466 3.74 3.97 5.46
CA VAL A 466 3.29 3.10 4.37
C VAL A 466 2.00 3.67 3.77
N PHE A 467 2.15 4.87 3.20
CA PHE A 467 1.01 5.68 2.78
C PHE A 467 0.28 5.03 1.59
N GLU A 468 -1.02 4.77 1.72
CA GLU A 468 -1.83 4.10 0.70
C GLU A 468 -2.07 4.98 -0.55
N GLY A 469 -2.01 6.30 -0.41
CA GLY A 469 -2.27 7.26 -1.49
C GLY A 469 -1.46 6.97 -2.74
N VAL A 470 -2.13 6.55 -3.79
CA VAL A 470 -1.56 5.85 -4.95
C VAL A 470 -0.84 6.79 -5.91
N ASP A 471 -1.46 7.91 -6.24
CA ASP A 471 -0.93 8.93 -7.16
C ASP A 471 -1.13 10.36 -6.65
N LYS A 472 -1.66 10.49 -5.43
CA LYS A 472 -1.94 11.77 -4.77
C LYS A 472 -1.99 11.61 -3.27
N ASP A 473 -1.84 12.71 -2.56
CA ASP A 473 -2.10 12.79 -1.13
C ASP A 473 -3.58 12.60 -0.82
N ILE A 474 -3.87 11.99 0.31
CA ILE A 474 -5.22 11.87 0.85
C ILE A 474 -5.74 13.25 1.23
N THR A 475 -6.94 13.56 0.79
CA THR A 475 -7.61 14.84 1.08
C THR A 475 -8.60 14.68 2.22
N LEU A 476 -8.29 15.26 3.35
CA LEU A 476 -9.08 15.19 4.57
C LEU A 476 -10.18 16.25 4.65
N TRP A 477 -11.00 16.11 5.69
CA TRP A 477 -11.80 17.22 6.17
C TRP A 477 -10.90 18.41 6.50
N VAL A 478 -11.34 19.59 6.07
CA VAL A 478 -10.61 20.82 6.32
C VAL A 478 -10.45 21.05 7.83
N ASP A 479 -9.25 21.36 8.27
CA ASP A 479 -8.97 21.76 9.64
C ASP A 479 -9.26 23.25 9.88
N ASP A 480 -9.01 23.72 11.10
CA ASP A 480 -9.24 25.12 11.49
C ASP A 480 -8.32 26.11 10.74
N GLU A 481 -7.24 25.65 10.13
CA GLU A 481 -6.30 26.42 9.33
C GLU A 481 -6.57 26.34 7.83
N GLY A 482 -7.58 25.57 7.43
CA GLY A 482 -7.97 25.40 6.03
C GLY A 482 -7.15 24.35 5.27
N ARG A 483 -6.40 23.50 5.98
CA ARG A 483 -5.55 22.47 5.38
C ARG A 483 -6.33 21.17 5.20
N THR A 484 -6.07 20.47 4.11
CA THR A 484 -6.71 19.19 3.75
C THR A 484 -5.73 18.08 3.45
N SER A 485 -4.43 18.38 3.26
CA SER A 485 -3.38 17.40 2.98
C SER A 485 -3.05 16.56 4.22
N TRP A 486 -3.14 15.25 4.11
CA TRP A 486 -2.77 14.33 5.18
C TRP A 486 -1.26 14.42 5.48
N MET A 487 -0.45 14.31 4.44
CA MET A 487 1.00 14.29 4.59
C MET A 487 1.55 15.61 5.15
N SER A 488 1.05 16.74 4.63
CA SER A 488 1.48 18.06 5.11
C SER A 488 1.19 18.25 6.61
N ARG A 489 0.01 17.82 7.08
CA ARG A 489 -0.38 17.90 8.50
C ARG A 489 0.45 16.95 9.37
N PHE A 490 0.73 15.74 8.91
CA PHE A 490 1.61 14.80 9.60
C PHE A 490 3.03 15.35 9.76
N ILE A 491 3.64 15.83 8.68
CA ILE A 491 4.98 16.42 8.72
C ILE A 491 5.05 17.66 9.64
N ASP A 492 4.00 18.46 9.63
CA ASP A 492 3.90 19.64 10.49
C ASP A 492 3.77 19.25 11.98
N TYR A 493 3.00 18.19 12.27
CA TYR A 493 2.91 17.63 13.61
C TYR A 493 4.29 17.18 14.13
N LEU A 494 5.04 16.41 13.36
CA LEU A 494 6.38 15.98 13.75
C LEU A 494 7.34 17.16 13.97
N LYS A 495 7.26 18.20 13.14
CA LYS A 495 8.07 19.42 13.29
C LYS A 495 7.76 20.14 14.60
N THR A 496 6.48 20.35 14.89
CA THR A 496 6.04 21.11 16.06
C THR A 496 6.29 20.37 17.37
N HIS A 497 6.35 19.03 17.33
CA HIS A 497 6.66 18.19 18.50
C HIS A 497 8.13 17.78 18.62
N GLY A 498 8.98 18.22 17.68
CA GLY A 498 10.43 17.96 17.76
C GLY A 498 10.82 16.53 17.40
N HIS A 499 9.99 15.82 16.65
CA HIS A 499 10.20 14.41 16.24
C HIS A 499 10.48 14.21 14.74
N LEU A 500 10.63 15.31 13.97
CA LEU A 500 10.91 15.16 12.54
C LEU A 500 12.23 14.41 12.26
N GLN A 501 13.23 14.53 13.13
CA GLN A 501 14.50 13.81 13.01
C GLN A 501 14.37 12.30 13.23
N ASP A 502 13.29 11.83 13.85
CA ASP A 502 13.03 10.41 14.05
C ASP A 502 12.46 9.76 12.79
N LEU A 503 11.90 10.55 11.86
CA LEU A 503 11.49 10.09 10.55
C LEU A 503 12.71 9.94 9.64
N SER A 504 13.33 8.75 9.69
CA SER A 504 14.53 8.41 8.90
C SER A 504 14.22 8.13 7.43
N PHE A 505 12.98 7.79 7.08
CA PHE A 505 12.48 7.61 5.72
C PHE A 505 10.96 7.77 5.70
N MET A 506 10.42 8.15 4.54
CA MET A 506 9.01 8.13 4.27
C MET A 506 8.70 6.98 3.30
N SER A 507 7.78 6.09 3.67
CA SER A 507 7.34 4.97 2.84
C SER A 507 5.91 5.17 2.34
N PHE A 508 5.66 4.66 1.13
CA PHE A 508 4.35 4.73 0.48
C PHE A 508 4.17 3.57 -0.50
N GLU A 509 2.93 3.38 -0.92
CA GLU A 509 2.54 2.41 -1.93
C GLU A 509 2.47 3.03 -3.32
N HIS A 510 2.61 2.21 -4.35
CA HIS A 510 2.53 2.68 -5.72
C HIS A 510 1.69 1.74 -6.60
N TYR A 511 0.42 2.13 -6.81
CA TYR A 511 -0.56 1.42 -7.64
C TYR A 511 -1.21 2.36 -8.66
N PRO A 512 -0.45 2.86 -9.64
CA PRO A 512 -0.81 4.04 -10.45
C PRO A 512 -2.07 3.89 -11.29
N LEU A 513 -2.48 2.68 -11.65
CA LEU A 513 -3.65 2.48 -12.49
C LEU A 513 -4.94 2.25 -11.71
N MET A 514 -4.87 2.18 -10.38
CA MET A 514 -6.04 1.97 -9.53
C MET A 514 -6.97 3.19 -9.53
N VAL A 515 -6.40 4.39 -9.51
CA VAL A 515 -7.12 5.66 -9.36
C VAL A 515 -7.60 6.24 -10.69
N ASN A 516 -6.90 5.94 -11.78
CA ASN A 516 -7.19 6.50 -13.10
C ASN A 516 -8.30 5.80 -13.89
N GLY A 517 -9.09 4.96 -13.22
CA GLY A 517 -10.20 4.26 -13.85
C GLY A 517 -9.72 3.31 -14.94
N PHE A 518 -8.95 2.32 -14.55
CA PHE A 518 -8.50 1.25 -15.42
C PHE A 518 -9.67 0.61 -16.17
N SER A 519 -9.78 0.88 -17.45
CA SER A 519 -10.88 0.40 -18.29
C SER A 519 -10.36 -0.45 -19.45
N PRO A 520 -10.52 -1.77 -19.38
CA PRO A 520 -10.25 -2.62 -20.53
C PRO A 520 -11.08 -2.16 -21.75
N PRO A 521 -10.58 -2.25 -22.96
CA PRO A 521 -9.38 -2.93 -23.44
C PRO A 521 -8.18 -2.01 -23.76
N ASN A 522 -8.16 -0.78 -23.25
CA ASN A 522 -7.18 0.23 -23.70
C ASN A 522 -5.96 0.35 -22.78
N ASP A 523 -5.67 -0.68 -22.07
CA ASP A 523 -4.75 -0.69 -20.94
C ASP A 523 -3.29 -0.49 -21.33
N TRP A 524 -2.92 -0.88 -22.55
CA TRP A 524 -1.57 -0.66 -23.06
C TRP A 524 -1.24 0.84 -23.13
N ASP A 525 -2.21 1.69 -23.46
CA ASP A 525 -2.05 3.14 -23.48
C ASP A 525 -1.75 3.73 -22.10
N SER A 526 -2.17 3.06 -21.03
CA SER A 526 -1.89 3.45 -19.66
C SER A 526 -0.41 3.35 -19.29
N LEU A 527 0.35 2.47 -19.96
CA LEU A 527 1.79 2.31 -19.74
C LEU A 527 2.58 3.59 -20.04
N TYR A 528 2.07 4.42 -20.97
CA TYR A 528 2.70 5.71 -21.29
C TYR A 528 2.61 6.73 -20.15
N LEU A 529 1.74 6.50 -19.17
CA LEU A 529 1.48 7.44 -18.09
C LEU A 529 2.45 7.26 -16.90
N GLU A 530 2.98 6.04 -16.71
CA GLU A 530 3.78 5.69 -15.53
C GLU A 530 4.91 6.68 -15.23
N PRO A 531 5.79 7.06 -16.19
CA PRO A 531 6.87 8.00 -15.87
C PRO A 531 6.37 9.37 -15.42
N GLY A 532 5.20 9.78 -15.90
CA GLY A 532 4.54 11.03 -15.51
C GLY A 532 3.96 10.95 -14.10
N ILE A 533 3.28 9.86 -13.78
CA ILE A 533 2.69 9.61 -12.47
C ILE A 533 3.78 9.55 -11.41
N MET A 534 4.82 8.74 -11.62
CA MET A 534 5.93 8.62 -10.67
C MET A 534 6.59 9.97 -10.37
N LYS A 535 6.88 10.77 -11.42
CA LYS A 535 7.43 12.13 -11.25
C LYS A 535 6.49 13.04 -10.46
N HIS A 536 5.19 12.92 -10.70
CA HIS A 536 4.18 13.68 -9.99
C HIS A 536 4.18 13.31 -8.50
N VAL A 537 4.09 12.03 -8.18
CA VAL A 537 4.03 11.51 -6.81
C VAL A 537 5.26 11.95 -5.99
N LEU A 538 6.47 11.73 -6.51
CA LEU A 538 7.69 12.09 -5.78
C LEU A 538 7.82 13.61 -5.57
N ARG A 539 7.36 14.41 -6.52
CA ARG A 539 7.31 15.87 -6.37
C ARG A 539 6.27 16.28 -5.34
N MET A 540 5.09 15.67 -5.36
CA MET A 540 3.98 15.95 -4.44
C MET A 540 4.41 15.76 -2.99
N TRP A 541 5.07 14.65 -2.63
CA TRP A 541 5.57 14.45 -1.27
C TRP A 541 6.49 15.56 -0.81
N ARG A 542 7.31 16.11 -1.72
CA ARG A 542 8.19 17.24 -1.42
C ARG A 542 7.41 18.56 -1.29
N GLU A 543 6.39 18.75 -2.09
CA GLU A 543 5.49 19.92 -2.03
C GLU A 543 4.64 19.88 -0.76
N ASP A 544 4.23 18.70 -0.30
CA ASP A 544 3.50 18.48 0.96
C ASP A 544 4.41 18.57 2.21
N GLY A 545 5.67 18.85 2.03
CA GLY A 545 6.58 19.24 3.12
C GLY A 545 7.52 18.16 3.60
N VAL A 546 7.57 16.98 2.97
CA VAL A 546 8.60 15.96 3.28
C VAL A 546 9.97 16.52 2.91
N PRO A 547 10.88 16.69 3.88
CA PRO A 547 12.22 17.26 3.63
C PRO A 547 13.01 16.47 2.59
N ARG A 548 13.85 17.17 1.85
CA ARG A 548 14.64 16.55 0.76
C ARG A 548 15.64 15.49 1.26
N GLU A 549 16.13 15.67 2.46
CA GLU A 549 17.04 14.76 3.14
C GLU A 549 16.38 13.47 3.63
N ILE A 550 15.05 13.43 3.75
CA ILE A 550 14.32 12.23 4.12
C ILE A 550 14.19 11.34 2.88
N PRO A 551 14.74 10.11 2.91
CA PRO A 551 14.60 9.14 1.85
C PRO A 551 13.13 8.82 1.55
N LEU A 552 12.81 8.60 0.26
CA LEU A 552 11.53 8.12 -0.19
C LEU A 552 11.65 6.64 -0.56
N ILE A 553 10.78 5.80 -0.01
CA ILE A 553 10.77 4.36 -0.20
C ILE A 553 9.39 3.94 -0.69
N ILE A 554 9.35 3.15 -1.76
CA ILE A 554 8.15 2.40 -2.13
C ILE A 554 8.28 1.01 -1.51
N SER A 555 7.50 0.75 -0.47
CA SER A 555 7.55 -0.53 0.26
C SER A 555 6.55 -1.55 -0.26
N GLU A 556 5.54 -1.10 -1.00
CA GLU A 556 4.61 -1.94 -1.71
C GLU A 556 4.28 -1.35 -3.08
N SER A 557 4.07 -2.22 -4.08
CA SER A 557 3.71 -1.73 -5.40
C SER A 557 3.10 -2.80 -6.29
N GLY A 558 2.31 -2.34 -7.22
CA GLY A 558 1.74 -3.12 -8.29
C GLY A 558 1.20 -2.21 -9.37
N ILE A 559 0.88 -2.78 -10.52
CA ILE A 559 0.27 -1.98 -11.58
C ILE A 559 -1.16 -1.56 -11.19
N THR A 560 -1.84 -2.42 -10.45
CA THR A 560 -3.13 -2.16 -9.79
C THR A 560 -3.20 -2.96 -8.50
N ALA A 561 -3.90 -2.50 -7.50
CA ALA A 561 -4.15 -3.27 -6.27
C ALA A 561 -5.24 -4.34 -6.44
N GLY A 562 -6.07 -4.27 -7.48
CA GLY A 562 -7.18 -5.22 -7.71
C GLY A 562 -6.86 -6.34 -8.70
N HIS A 563 -7.72 -7.36 -8.73
CA HIS A 563 -7.64 -8.47 -9.68
C HIS A 563 -8.00 -8.07 -11.11
N GLU A 564 -8.68 -6.95 -11.28
CA GLU A 564 -9.33 -6.53 -12.52
C GLU A 564 -8.29 -6.10 -13.50
N GLY A 565 -7.47 -6.10 -14.00
CA GLY A 565 -6.50 -5.60 -14.97
C GLY A 565 -5.36 -6.54 -15.30
N ARG A 566 -5.13 -7.54 -14.48
CA ARG A 566 -3.94 -8.40 -14.61
C ARG A 566 -3.84 -9.18 -15.92
N GLY A 567 -4.97 -9.44 -16.57
CA GLY A 567 -5.03 -10.19 -17.83
C GLY A 567 -4.77 -9.35 -19.10
N TYR A 568 -5.02 -8.04 -19.04
CA TYR A 568 -5.09 -7.21 -20.24
C TYR A 568 -3.73 -6.74 -20.75
N LEU A 569 -2.81 -6.43 -19.85
CA LEU A 569 -1.47 -5.97 -20.23
C LEU A 569 -0.52 -7.13 -20.61
N GLY A 570 -0.87 -8.34 -20.25
CA GLY A 570 0.01 -9.48 -20.44
C GLY A 570 1.33 -9.36 -19.67
N VAL A 571 2.20 -10.32 -19.86
CA VAL A 571 3.51 -10.37 -19.16
C VAL A 571 4.40 -9.20 -19.59
N THR A 572 4.41 -8.88 -20.87
CA THR A 572 5.27 -7.81 -21.42
C THR A 572 4.85 -6.43 -20.98
N GLY A 573 3.54 -6.14 -20.97
CA GLY A 573 3.05 -4.84 -20.50
C GLY A 573 3.39 -4.60 -19.04
N ARG A 574 3.25 -5.62 -18.20
CA ARG A 574 3.68 -5.54 -16.79
C ARG A 574 5.19 -5.33 -16.64
N ALA A 575 6.00 -6.02 -17.45
CA ALA A 575 7.44 -5.83 -17.43
C ALA A 575 7.85 -4.42 -17.89
N ILE A 576 7.17 -3.86 -18.90
CA ILE A 576 7.37 -2.47 -19.35
C ILE A 576 7.06 -1.51 -18.21
N TRP A 577 5.88 -1.65 -17.58
CA TRP A 577 5.53 -0.82 -16.43
C TRP A 577 6.58 -0.88 -15.33
N GLU A 578 7.01 -2.09 -14.95
CA GLU A 578 7.95 -2.29 -13.86
C GLU A 578 9.31 -1.64 -14.17
N CYS A 579 9.80 -1.81 -15.39
CA CYS A 579 11.06 -1.18 -15.82
C CYS A 579 10.98 0.36 -15.85
N ASP A 580 9.85 0.92 -16.29
CA ASP A 580 9.63 2.37 -16.26
C ASP A 580 9.49 2.91 -14.82
N ALA A 581 8.77 2.18 -13.96
CA ALA A 581 8.60 2.55 -12.56
C ALA A 581 9.95 2.61 -11.84
N PHE A 582 10.77 1.54 -11.92
CA PHE A 582 12.11 1.54 -11.34
C PHE A 582 13.01 2.62 -11.95
N GLY A 583 13.03 2.71 -13.27
CA GLY A 583 13.85 3.68 -13.99
C GLY A 583 13.52 5.12 -13.57
N THR A 584 12.25 5.48 -13.58
CA THR A 584 11.79 6.83 -13.22
C THR A 584 11.98 7.11 -11.75
N PHE A 585 11.66 6.16 -10.87
CA PHE A 585 11.82 6.32 -9.43
C PHE A 585 13.26 6.68 -9.05
N PHE A 586 14.22 5.91 -9.55
CA PHE A 586 15.63 6.19 -9.27
C PHE A 586 16.15 7.45 -9.98
N GLU A 587 15.68 7.73 -11.19
CA GLU A 587 16.00 8.98 -11.89
C GLU A 587 15.55 10.21 -11.09
N GLN A 588 14.43 10.12 -10.37
CA GLN A 588 13.87 11.19 -9.56
C GLN A 588 14.40 11.22 -8.12
N GLY A 589 15.39 10.42 -7.76
CA GLY A 589 16.02 10.43 -6.45
C GLY A 589 15.35 9.53 -5.42
N GLY A 590 14.53 8.59 -5.83
CA GLY A 590 13.99 7.56 -4.94
C GLY A 590 15.08 6.68 -4.35
N THR A 591 14.87 6.18 -3.13
CA THR A 591 15.91 5.50 -2.36
C THR A 591 15.81 3.99 -2.45
N ALA A 592 14.62 3.41 -2.24
CA ALA A 592 14.40 1.97 -2.35
C ALA A 592 13.01 1.68 -2.90
N PHE A 593 12.93 0.63 -3.71
CA PHE A 593 11.71 0.21 -4.38
C PHE A 593 11.54 -1.30 -4.25
N TYR A 594 10.52 -1.72 -3.52
CA TYR A 594 10.22 -3.12 -3.26
C TYR A 594 9.12 -3.61 -4.21
N ARG A 595 9.50 -4.50 -5.08
CA ARG A 595 8.66 -5.15 -6.09
C ARG A 595 9.39 -6.41 -6.61
N PRO A 596 8.75 -7.52 -6.86
CA PRO A 596 7.34 -7.88 -6.71
C PRO A 596 7.00 -8.42 -5.33
N ALA A 597 5.71 -8.72 -5.12
CA ALA A 597 5.30 -9.57 -4.00
C ALA A 597 5.90 -10.98 -4.14
N ILE A 598 6.56 -11.44 -3.09
CA ILE A 598 7.04 -12.81 -3.00
C ILE A 598 5.99 -13.64 -2.30
N ASN A 599 5.40 -14.57 -3.02
CA ASN A 599 4.61 -15.64 -2.46
C ASN A 599 5.10 -16.98 -3.01
N ASP A 600 4.61 -18.09 -2.48
CA ASP A 600 5.02 -19.45 -2.88
C ASP A 600 4.56 -19.85 -4.28
N GLY A 601 3.90 -18.95 -5.01
CA GLY A 601 3.36 -19.23 -6.35
C GLY A 601 2.08 -20.07 -6.36
N THR A 602 1.49 -20.37 -5.21
CA THR A 602 0.25 -21.16 -5.14
C THR A 602 -1.02 -20.34 -5.37
N GLY A 603 -0.86 -19.04 -5.67
CA GLY A 603 -1.98 -18.19 -6.06
C GLY A 603 -2.72 -17.59 -4.88
N GLY A 604 -2.00 -17.12 -3.90
CA GLY A 604 -2.56 -16.28 -2.83
C GLY A 604 -3.34 -15.10 -3.39
N ARG A 605 -4.25 -14.58 -2.64
CA ARG A 605 -5.25 -13.55 -2.99
C ARG A 605 -4.65 -12.32 -3.68
N TRP A 606 -3.40 -12.02 -3.38
CA TRP A 606 -2.64 -10.87 -3.90
C TRP A 606 -1.58 -11.24 -4.93
N GLY A 607 -1.65 -12.45 -5.46
CA GLY A 607 -0.73 -13.07 -6.41
C GLY A 607 -0.07 -12.14 -7.42
N GLY A 608 0.80 -11.26 -6.97
CA GLY A 608 1.65 -10.43 -7.82
C GLY A 608 2.72 -11.22 -8.53
N GLY A 609 2.90 -12.44 -8.16
CA GLY A 609 3.94 -13.28 -8.72
C GLY A 609 3.37 -14.46 -9.48
N GLY A 610 3.84 -14.73 -10.57
CA GLY A 610 3.94 -16.03 -11.06
C GLY A 610 2.99 -16.44 -12.17
N GLY A 611 3.55 -16.78 -13.26
CA GLY A 611 2.95 -17.43 -14.40
C GLY A 611 2.08 -16.54 -15.28
N PRO A 612 1.82 -16.93 -16.52
CA PRO A 612 1.01 -16.17 -17.46
C PRO A 612 -0.43 -15.92 -16.98
N ASN A 613 -0.86 -16.59 -15.91
CA ASN A 613 -2.18 -16.46 -15.29
C ASN A 613 -2.12 -16.05 -13.82
N GLY A 614 -0.97 -15.55 -13.32
CA GLY A 614 -0.80 -15.16 -11.93
C GLY A 614 -0.47 -16.31 -10.95
N GLY A 615 -0.23 -17.51 -11.42
CA GLY A 615 0.00 -18.66 -10.55
C GLY A 615 0.98 -19.68 -11.13
N GLY A 616 2.26 -19.45 -11.00
CA GLY A 616 3.27 -20.47 -11.28
C GLY A 616 4.27 -20.54 -10.14
N ALA A 617 4.64 -21.72 -9.69
CA ALA A 617 5.66 -21.87 -8.65
C ALA A 617 6.99 -21.29 -9.11
N TYR A 618 7.70 -20.63 -8.22
CA TYR A 618 9.05 -20.12 -8.47
C TYR A 618 9.94 -21.20 -9.02
N GLY A 619 10.67 -20.88 -10.10
CA GLY A 619 11.60 -21.79 -10.71
C GLY A 619 11.00 -22.81 -11.69
N THR A 620 9.72 -22.73 -12.00
CA THR A 620 9.13 -23.53 -13.08
C THR A 620 9.31 -22.86 -14.44
N PRO A 621 9.31 -23.63 -15.55
CA PRO A 621 9.39 -23.04 -16.91
C PRO A 621 8.22 -22.11 -17.25
N GLU A 622 7.09 -22.30 -16.60
CA GLU A 622 5.88 -21.45 -16.72
C GLU A 622 6.06 -20.13 -15.97
N TYR A 623 7.06 -20.05 -15.11
CA TYR A 623 7.39 -18.85 -14.37
C TYR A 623 8.21 -17.89 -15.23
N THR A 624 7.54 -17.27 -16.20
CA THR A 624 8.14 -16.25 -17.06
C THR A 624 8.05 -14.80 -16.54
N PRO A 625 7.62 -14.51 -15.32
CA PRO A 625 7.26 -13.15 -14.96
C PRO A 625 8.44 -12.22 -14.78
N PHE A 626 9.65 -12.71 -14.79
CA PHE A 626 10.77 -11.90 -14.32
C PHE A 626 11.86 -11.68 -15.36
N MET A 627 11.43 -11.52 -16.59
CA MET A 627 12.31 -10.86 -17.55
C MET A 627 12.62 -9.42 -17.11
N SER A 628 11.66 -8.71 -16.49
CA SER A 628 11.91 -7.41 -15.84
C SER A 628 12.93 -7.53 -14.71
N ALA A 629 12.79 -8.51 -13.81
CA ALA A 629 13.79 -8.75 -12.77
C ALA A 629 15.18 -8.99 -13.35
N HIS A 630 15.29 -9.85 -14.36
CA HIS A 630 16.55 -10.08 -15.04
C HIS A 630 17.13 -8.81 -15.67
N LEU A 631 16.30 -8.08 -16.41
CA LEU A 631 16.71 -6.83 -17.06
C LEU A 631 17.15 -5.77 -16.06
N ILE A 632 16.41 -5.60 -14.98
CA ILE A 632 16.73 -4.62 -13.93
C ILE A 632 17.97 -5.06 -13.15
N ASN A 633 17.95 -6.27 -12.60
CA ASN A 633 18.92 -6.69 -11.59
C ASN A 633 20.26 -7.17 -12.17
N PHE A 634 20.28 -7.67 -13.39
CA PHE A 634 21.52 -8.23 -13.98
C PHE A 634 22.02 -7.43 -15.18
N GLU A 635 21.11 -6.85 -15.98
CA GLU A 635 21.52 -6.17 -17.19
C GLU A 635 21.64 -4.65 -16.97
N TRP A 636 20.68 -4.02 -16.32
CA TRP A 636 20.70 -2.58 -16.08
C TRP A 636 21.55 -2.22 -14.86
N LEU A 637 21.33 -2.86 -13.72
CA LEU A 637 22.08 -2.66 -12.47
C LEU A 637 23.17 -3.73 -12.29
N GLN A 638 24.03 -3.51 -11.30
CA GLN A 638 24.96 -4.51 -10.80
C GLN A 638 24.89 -4.55 -9.28
N HIS A 639 24.58 -5.73 -8.74
CA HIS A 639 24.53 -6.03 -7.32
C HIS A 639 25.91 -6.40 -6.76
N SER A 640 26.07 -6.30 -5.45
CA SER A 640 27.22 -6.81 -4.67
C SER A 640 28.60 -6.27 -5.06
N ALA A 641 28.67 -5.20 -5.83
CA ALA A 641 29.92 -4.60 -6.27
C ALA A 641 30.05 -3.11 -5.89
N GLY A 642 29.07 -2.56 -5.21
CA GLY A 642 28.99 -1.17 -4.79
C GLY A 642 27.98 -0.34 -5.58
N PRO A 643 27.96 0.98 -5.36
CA PRO A 643 26.87 1.82 -5.86
C PRO A 643 26.86 1.96 -7.38
N ASN A 644 25.66 1.97 -7.92
CA ASN A 644 25.36 2.33 -9.30
C ASN A 644 24.97 3.81 -9.36
N ARG A 645 25.41 4.53 -10.41
CA ARG A 645 25.14 5.95 -10.58
C ARG A 645 24.17 6.16 -11.73
N ILE A 646 23.07 6.85 -11.45
CA ILE A 646 22.00 7.15 -12.42
C ILE A 646 22.32 8.47 -13.12
N PHE A 647 22.23 8.49 -14.42
CA PHE A 647 22.53 9.66 -15.25
C PHE A 647 21.33 10.09 -16.09
N PRO A 648 21.25 11.36 -16.52
CA PRO A 648 20.17 11.82 -17.39
C PRO A 648 20.13 11.09 -18.72
N ALA A 649 18.95 10.58 -19.08
CA ALA A 649 18.68 10.04 -20.39
C ALA A 649 17.29 10.46 -20.88
N SER A 650 17.14 10.68 -22.18
CA SER A 650 15.84 11.03 -22.75
C SER A 650 15.75 10.67 -24.22
N ALA A 651 14.53 10.35 -24.67
CA ALA A 651 14.22 10.18 -26.09
C ALA A 651 13.30 11.29 -26.59
N ASP A 652 13.42 11.62 -27.88
CA ASP A 652 12.70 12.73 -28.52
C ASP A 652 11.43 12.31 -29.26
N LEU A 653 11.16 11.01 -29.43
CA LEU A 653 9.99 10.52 -30.15
C LEU A 653 8.71 10.64 -29.31
N MET A 654 7.75 11.36 -29.87
CA MET A 654 6.41 11.51 -29.30
C MET A 654 5.36 10.90 -30.23
N ASP A 655 4.27 10.42 -29.65
CA ASP A 655 3.09 10.04 -30.41
C ASP A 655 2.19 11.26 -30.73
N ALA A 656 1.10 11.02 -31.42
CA ALA A 656 0.15 12.08 -31.79
C ALA A 656 -0.56 12.74 -30.58
N ALA A 657 -0.57 12.09 -29.42
CA ALA A 657 -1.10 12.60 -28.17
C ALA A 657 -0.03 13.36 -27.35
N GLY A 658 1.20 13.45 -27.83
CA GLY A 658 2.32 14.09 -27.12
C GLY A 658 2.93 13.24 -26.01
N ARG A 659 2.67 11.92 -26.00
CA ARG A 659 3.26 10.97 -25.03
C ARG A 659 4.59 10.44 -25.55
N LYS A 660 5.56 10.21 -24.68
CA LYS A 660 6.85 9.61 -25.05
C LYS A 660 6.67 8.18 -25.53
N VAL A 661 7.00 7.92 -26.78
CA VAL A 661 6.98 6.55 -27.35
C VAL A 661 8.13 5.71 -26.82
N ILE A 662 9.24 6.34 -26.50
CA ILE A 662 10.44 5.69 -25.98
C ILE A 662 10.82 6.38 -24.67
N THR A 663 11.07 5.56 -23.62
CA THR A 663 11.74 6.00 -22.40
C THR A 663 13.16 5.42 -22.35
N ALA A 664 14.05 6.11 -21.64
CA ALA A 664 15.45 5.75 -21.57
C ALA A 664 16.02 6.04 -20.19
N TYR A 665 16.80 5.11 -19.65
CA TYR A 665 17.41 5.19 -18.32
C TYR A 665 18.87 4.76 -18.41
N ALA A 666 19.79 5.59 -17.94
CA ALA A 666 21.23 5.37 -18.04
C ALA A 666 21.87 5.14 -16.68
N VAL A 667 22.72 4.15 -16.58
CA VAL A 667 23.46 3.78 -15.37
C VAL A 667 24.94 3.59 -15.69
N HIS A 668 25.79 4.19 -14.86
CA HIS A 668 27.20 3.83 -14.78
C HIS A 668 27.37 2.83 -13.63
N ARG A 669 27.76 1.62 -13.97
CA ARG A 669 27.86 0.46 -13.08
C ARG A 669 29.22 0.39 -12.40
N PRO A 670 29.35 -0.29 -11.24
CA PRO A 670 30.64 -0.50 -10.57
C PRO A 670 31.71 -1.24 -11.42
N ASP A 671 31.28 -2.04 -12.40
CA ASP A 671 32.21 -2.75 -13.34
C ASP A 671 32.74 -1.86 -14.49
N GLU A 672 32.54 -0.54 -14.36
CA GLU A 672 32.90 0.45 -15.39
C GLU A 672 32.14 0.29 -16.72
N ASN A 673 31.08 -0.53 -16.72
CA ASN A 673 30.16 -0.56 -17.84
C ASN A 673 29.08 0.50 -17.66
N TRP A 674 28.66 1.04 -18.80
CA TRP A 674 27.42 1.79 -18.90
C TRP A 674 26.31 0.84 -19.34
N SER A 675 25.13 0.99 -18.78
CA SER A 675 23.95 0.27 -19.20
C SER A 675 22.82 1.26 -19.48
N PHE A 676 22.12 1.00 -20.58
CA PHE A 676 21.02 1.85 -21.07
C PHE A 676 19.80 0.97 -21.22
N MET A 677 18.79 1.22 -20.38
CA MET A 677 17.50 0.56 -20.50
C MET A 677 16.59 1.45 -21.35
N LEU A 678 16.14 0.91 -22.48
CA LEU A 678 15.38 1.59 -23.52
C LEU A 678 14.05 0.87 -23.69
N ILE A 679 12.95 1.56 -23.54
CA ILE A 679 11.62 0.96 -23.56
C ILE A 679 10.82 1.55 -24.72
N ASN A 680 10.35 0.70 -25.61
CA ASN A 680 9.44 1.07 -26.70
C ASN A 680 8.00 0.71 -26.32
N HIS A 681 7.20 1.72 -26.02
CA HIS A 681 5.79 1.56 -25.67
C HIS A 681 4.89 1.28 -26.87
N ASN A 682 5.35 1.51 -28.09
CA ASN A 682 4.55 1.28 -29.27
C ASN A 682 4.38 -0.22 -29.54
N LEU A 683 3.17 -0.74 -29.26
CA LEU A 683 2.85 -2.16 -29.45
C LEU A 683 2.92 -2.61 -30.90
N ASN A 684 2.75 -1.70 -31.85
CA ASN A 684 2.53 -2.00 -33.26
C ASN A 684 3.73 -1.65 -34.16
N ALA A 685 4.73 -0.94 -33.66
CA ALA A 685 5.85 -0.49 -34.46
C ALA A 685 7.20 -0.63 -33.74
N ALA A 686 8.15 -1.23 -34.44
CA ALA A 686 9.54 -1.14 -34.07
C ALA A 686 10.11 0.23 -34.46
N HIS A 687 11.03 0.76 -33.65
CA HIS A 687 11.69 2.04 -33.93
C HIS A 687 13.19 1.88 -33.96
N THR A 688 13.82 2.52 -34.94
CA THR A 688 15.28 2.64 -34.99
C THR A 688 15.67 3.94 -34.30
N ILE A 689 16.47 3.82 -33.24
CA ILE A 689 16.97 4.96 -32.50
C ILE A 689 18.43 5.25 -32.85
N ARG A 690 18.81 6.50 -32.70
CA ARG A 690 20.22 6.93 -32.64
C ARG A 690 20.58 7.30 -31.21
N MET A 691 21.59 6.65 -30.66
CA MET A 691 22.14 7.04 -29.37
C MET A 691 23.17 8.16 -29.56
N VAL A 692 22.99 9.25 -28.84
CA VAL A 692 23.91 10.38 -28.70
C VAL A 692 24.34 10.42 -27.24
N ILE A 693 25.60 10.16 -26.99
CA ILE A 693 26.18 10.10 -25.64
C ILE A 693 27.26 11.19 -25.60
N ASP A 694 27.05 12.19 -24.76
CA ASP A 694 28.01 13.30 -24.63
C ASP A 694 28.10 13.80 -23.17
N ASP A 695 29.10 14.65 -22.92
CA ASP A 695 29.25 15.35 -21.65
C ASP A 695 28.96 16.86 -21.81
N ALA A 696 29.00 17.61 -20.73
CA ALA A 696 28.77 19.05 -20.69
C ALA A 696 29.72 19.85 -21.57
N ASN A 697 30.87 19.26 -21.98
CA ASN A 697 31.82 19.85 -22.89
C ASN A 697 31.55 19.47 -24.36
N HIS A 698 30.41 18.83 -24.62
CA HIS A 698 30.04 18.28 -25.94
C HIS A 698 31.01 17.24 -26.50
N LYS A 699 31.83 16.62 -25.63
CA LYS A 699 32.63 15.47 -26.03
C LYS A 699 31.70 14.28 -26.21
N GLN A 700 31.73 13.72 -27.44
CA GLN A 700 30.94 12.55 -27.76
C GLN A 700 31.63 11.26 -27.36
N TYR A 701 30.84 10.34 -26.90
CA TYR A 701 31.24 8.99 -26.52
C TYR A 701 30.50 7.95 -27.34
N SER A 702 31.08 6.77 -27.46
CA SER A 702 30.46 5.63 -28.11
C SER A 702 30.71 4.36 -27.31
N LEU A 703 29.75 3.43 -27.39
CA LEU A 703 29.96 2.08 -26.87
C LEU A 703 31.13 1.41 -27.61
N VAL A 704 31.98 0.70 -26.88
CA VAL A 704 33.05 -0.12 -27.45
C VAL A 704 32.77 -1.60 -27.29
N GLU A 705 33.38 -2.43 -28.15
CA GLU A 705 33.22 -3.88 -28.16
C GLU A 705 33.84 -4.51 -26.89
N PRO A 706 33.16 -5.49 -26.27
CA PRO A 706 31.87 -6.06 -26.65
C PRO A 706 30.67 -5.27 -26.10
N VAL A 707 29.60 -5.16 -26.88
CA VAL A 707 28.33 -4.60 -26.42
C VAL A 707 27.35 -5.76 -26.17
N ALA A 708 26.88 -5.90 -24.92
CA ALA A 708 25.77 -6.79 -24.62
C ALA A 708 24.46 -6.11 -25.02
N LEU A 709 23.62 -6.85 -25.72
CA LEU A 709 22.26 -6.45 -26.08
C LEU A 709 21.30 -7.52 -25.59
N VAL A 710 20.39 -7.13 -24.70
CA VAL A 710 19.30 -7.98 -24.24
C VAL A 710 17.98 -7.29 -24.57
N GLN A 711 17.10 -7.99 -25.26
CA GLN A 711 15.80 -7.49 -25.67
C GLN A 711 14.71 -8.46 -25.22
N TYR A 712 13.70 -7.92 -24.59
CA TYR A 712 12.47 -8.62 -24.23
C TYR A 712 11.30 -7.93 -24.93
N CYS A 713 10.56 -8.71 -25.72
CA CYS A 713 9.59 -8.21 -26.69
C CYS A 713 8.20 -8.79 -26.43
N ASN A 714 7.17 -8.06 -26.82
CA ASN A 714 5.78 -8.56 -26.79
C ASN A 714 5.60 -9.81 -27.67
N ASN A 715 6.35 -9.90 -28.76
CA ASN A 715 6.50 -11.14 -29.51
C ASN A 715 7.72 -11.92 -28.98
N PRO A 716 7.55 -13.04 -28.24
CA PRO A 716 8.66 -13.79 -27.65
C PRO A 716 9.70 -14.30 -28.66
N ASP A 717 9.30 -14.52 -29.92
CA ASP A 717 10.21 -14.96 -30.99
C ASP A 717 11.25 -13.88 -31.35
N GLU A 718 11.02 -12.64 -30.95
CA GLU A 718 11.92 -11.52 -31.15
C GLU A 718 12.89 -11.29 -29.98
N ASN A 719 12.73 -12.04 -28.87
CA ASN A 719 13.63 -11.95 -27.72
C ASN A 719 15.07 -12.26 -28.12
N LYS A 720 15.99 -11.44 -27.63
CA LYS A 720 17.42 -11.59 -27.94
C LYS A 720 18.28 -11.42 -26.69
N SER A 721 19.30 -12.24 -26.60
CA SER A 721 20.43 -12.02 -25.68
C SER A 721 21.69 -12.33 -26.46
N THR A 722 22.50 -11.32 -26.78
CA THR A 722 23.66 -11.46 -27.63
C THR A 722 24.74 -10.45 -27.27
N THR A 723 25.95 -10.77 -27.70
CA THR A 723 27.07 -9.82 -27.68
C THR A 723 27.39 -9.43 -29.11
N MET A 724 27.57 -8.16 -29.36
CA MET A 724 27.74 -7.62 -30.69
C MET A 724 28.83 -6.54 -30.72
N ALA A 725 29.32 -6.26 -31.89
CA ALA A 725 30.09 -5.05 -32.13
C ALA A 725 29.19 -3.82 -32.02
N PRO A 726 29.70 -2.68 -31.50
CA PRO A 726 28.92 -1.45 -31.44
C PRO A 726 28.49 -1.01 -32.83
N SER A 727 27.29 -0.43 -32.93
CA SER A 727 26.84 0.15 -34.18
C SER A 727 27.70 1.37 -34.53
N PRO A 728 28.36 1.40 -35.70
CA PRO A 728 29.21 2.53 -36.07
C PRO A 728 28.47 3.88 -36.12
N ALA A 729 27.17 3.86 -36.36
CA ALA A 729 26.32 5.04 -36.41
C ALA A 729 25.52 5.27 -35.11
N GLY A 730 25.73 4.47 -34.06
CA GLY A 730 24.96 4.51 -32.85
C GLY A 730 23.47 4.12 -33.04
N LEU A 731 23.18 3.36 -34.12
CA LEU A 731 21.81 2.97 -34.46
C LEU A 731 21.45 1.63 -33.87
N TYR A 732 20.33 1.57 -33.16
CA TYR A 732 19.76 0.35 -32.57
C TYR A 732 18.27 0.26 -32.86
N THR A 733 17.79 -0.94 -33.13
CA THR A 733 16.37 -1.17 -33.36
C THR A 733 15.71 -1.70 -32.08
N LEU A 734 14.69 -1.01 -31.65
CA LEU A 734 13.82 -1.41 -30.54
C LEU A 734 12.56 -2.06 -31.11
N PRO A 735 12.32 -3.36 -30.88
CA PRO A 735 11.12 -4.03 -31.36
C PRO A 735 9.84 -3.36 -30.82
N ALA A 736 8.70 -3.69 -31.41
CA ALA A 736 7.41 -3.23 -30.95
C ALA A 736 7.11 -3.77 -29.55
N GLY A 737 6.64 -2.92 -28.64
CA GLY A 737 6.31 -3.31 -27.25
C GLY A 737 7.47 -4.04 -26.59
N SER A 738 8.60 -3.38 -26.39
CA SER A 738 9.83 -4.04 -25.95
C SER A 738 10.62 -3.25 -24.92
N ILE A 739 11.43 -3.98 -24.18
CA ILE A 739 12.49 -3.46 -23.32
C ILE A 739 13.82 -3.93 -23.89
N THR A 740 14.75 -3.01 -24.10
CA THR A 740 16.09 -3.28 -24.59
C THR A 740 17.11 -2.75 -23.59
N VAL A 741 18.05 -3.59 -23.17
CA VAL A 741 19.22 -3.12 -22.42
C VAL A 741 20.44 -3.28 -23.24
N LEU A 742 21.18 -2.16 -23.43
CA LEU A 742 22.50 -2.11 -24.02
C LEU A 742 23.53 -1.91 -22.92
N ARG A 743 24.58 -2.72 -22.90
CA ARG A 743 25.61 -2.61 -21.87
C ARG A 743 27.01 -2.74 -22.49
N GLY A 744 27.91 -1.84 -22.12
CA GLY A 744 29.29 -1.83 -22.55
C GLY A 744 30.07 -0.66 -21.98
N LYS A 745 31.37 -0.61 -22.29
CA LYS A 745 32.20 0.53 -21.91
C LYS A 745 32.04 1.67 -22.92
N LEU A 746 32.29 2.89 -22.45
CA LEU A 746 32.34 4.09 -23.29
C LEU A 746 33.77 4.50 -23.61
N LYS A 747 33.98 5.01 -24.82
CA LYS A 747 35.22 5.62 -25.25
C LYS A 747 34.96 6.95 -25.94
#